data_ae1e129ea8b1ea5045703519d9dd80b5
#
_entry.id   ae1e129ea8b1ea5045703519d9dd80b5
#
_cell.length_a   1.000
_cell.length_b   1.000
_cell.length_c   1.000
_cell.angle_alpha   90.00
_cell.angle_beta   90.00
_cell.angle_gamma   90.00
#
_symmetry.space_group_name_H-M   'P 1'
#
loop_
_entity.id
_entity.type
_entity.pdbx_description
1 polymer ?
#
loop_
_entity_poly.entity_id
_entity_poly.type
_entity_poly.pdbx_seq_one_letter_code
_entity_poly.pdbx_strand_id
1 'polypeptide(L)'
;MADRLQLPCLYITPERLQSIVRHASESAPGPDSISYSHLKDLSEEDFSSLAELLTDSVNNSSIPDDWLDSHLSPVPKPGKDLSSIKGYRIITMQNTVGKLLEKIVAHRLAQQLEEKNLLPATLGSYRRGKDTWMNAAVLASDVYDAFEMKEETVVIVLDLEDAYNRVQYDVLMRTLSRLDVDPLVVMWIGTAMLQRKVALRVGSWTSDIHCIAPGLPQGSALSPVLFNVYTMGITSNQLEGPGRTLSFADDVLVYRSGNDREEIVRSAQNEINRVGEWCDSHNGKLHPDKACVLWCSLNNRAVKTDMPTVNIQGKTLSREHSLKYLGITFDRSLSFNLHITHVINRARKGLVAVKTMAAAKMPQHVLLILYKALVLSVIDYGLGLLTLSATQLQRLEVLQNEGMRSILGCTRDTSTEAMRYVLDLPPMQDRHKISQVKAYLRVAADTSNPLHDKIGRNAKCRLKRGSEWLTQAAKTIDSCTSVQNVRRGEAWKVVEDPTEQFTTVISTLGRECREWAPGAAHAEVETLIEENSRVGDLIVFTDGSVTRNKKSGWAYSARLNGKVIAENSSATDLTLSSMATEVNAITLALTWIAEQPYERLVIVTDSLSTLEKVRRKSLHADWTPLIQRSSLTKITWIYCPGHAGVSGNEAADKLAGDAQIETNKVLYDPQAVIKIVESSISDARDDSTSSSHTLLSLIESGVMRGDGVKSKLRGPTRRRTNQLLMNTVSAQTLKWSLGWRTEQLWGCPTCRDVNS
;
A
#
# COMPACT_ATOMS: atom_id res chain seq x y z
N MET A 1 9.56 38.31 -33.91
CA MET A 1 8.64 37.22 -34.30
C MET A 1 9.04 36.01 -33.43
N ALA A 2 8.37 35.83 -32.33
CA ALA A 2 8.62 34.67 -31.47
C ALA A 2 7.72 33.54 -32.01
N ASP A 3 8.33 32.51 -32.60
CA ASP A 3 7.64 31.25 -32.80
C ASP A 3 7.13 30.78 -31.41
N ARG A 4 5.82 30.85 -31.22
CA ARG A 4 5.17 30.19 -30.08
C ARG A 4 5.41 28.72 -30.30
N LEU A 5 6.38 28.18 -29.55
CA LEU A 5 6.46 26.76 -29.29
C LEU A 5 5.05 26.34 -28.88
N GLN A 6 4.41 25.50 -29.67
CA GLN A 6 3.14 24.88 -29.29
C GLN A 6 3.45 23.92 -28.15
N LEU A 7 3.40 24.45 -26.92
CA LEU A 7 3.50 23.60 -25.72
C LEU A 7 2.25 22.70 -25.69
N PRO A 8 2.39 21.42 -25.39
CA PRO A 8 1.23 20.54 -25.29
C PRO A 8 0.32 21.04 -24.16
N CYS A 9 -0.91 21.44 -24.51
CA CYS A 9 -1.90 21.90 -23.54
C CYS A 9 -2.23 20.77 -22.54
N LEU A 10 -2.25 21.09 -21.26
CA LEU A 10 -2.84 20.21 -20.25
C LEU A 10 -4.36 20.28 -20.42
N TYR A 11 -5.02 19.14 -20.46
CA TYR A 11 -6.48 19.06 -20.48
C TYR A 11 -7.00 18.25 -19.31
N ILE A 12 -7.91 18.83 -18.53
CA ILE A 12 -8.57 18.20 -17.39
C ILE A 12 -10.00 17.89 -17.82
N THR A 13 -10.31 16.60 -18.00
CA THR A 13 -11.66 16.21 -18.39
C THR A 13 -12.63 16.28 -17.22
N PRO A 14 -13.93 16.61 -17.47
CA PRO A 14 -14.96 16.63 -16.44
C PRO A 14 -15.07 15.32 -15.67
N GLU A 15 -14.98 14.17 -16.36
CA GLU A 15 -15.07 12.84 -15.75
C GLU A 15 -13.88 12.57 -14.83
N ARG A 16 -12.68 12.96 -15.24
CA ARG A 16 -11.47 12.85 -14.40
C ARG A 16 -11.58 13.71 -13.16
N LEU A 17 -12.04 14.96 -13.33
CA LEU A 17 -12.27 15.88 -12.22
C LEU A 17 -13.30 15.33 -11.24
N GLN A 18 -14.45 14.88 -11.75
CA GLN A 18 -15.50 14.25 -10.95
C GLN A 18 -15.00 13.02 -10.18
N SER A 19 -14.20 12.17 -10.84
CA SER A 19 -13.59 11.01 -10.18
C SER A 19 -12.65 11.43 -9.04
N ILE A 20 -11.81 12.44 -9.23
CA ILE A 20 -10.90 12.94 -8.19
C ILE A 20 -11.69 13.49 -7.00
N VAL A 21 -12.74 14.27 -7.24
CA VAL A 21 -13.59 14.89 -6.21
C VAL A 21 -14.37 13.81 -5.44
N ARG A 22 -15.03 12.88 -6.14
CA ARG A 22 -15.82 11.80 -5.50
C ARG A 22 -14.97 10.92 -4.58
N HIS A 23 -13.71 10.64 -4.94
CA HIS A 23 -12.80 9.83 -4.13
C HIS A 23 -11.99 10.64 -3.11
N ALA A 24 -12.14 11.97 -3.10
CA ALA A 24 -11.45 12.79 -2.12
C ALA A 24 -12.03 12.58 -0.71
N SER A 25 -11.13 12.35 0.26
CA SER A 25 -11.50 12.35 1.66
C SER A 25 -11.84 13.77 2.11
N GLU A 26 -12.80 13.90 3.03
CA GLU A 26 -13.08 15.19 3.65
C GLU A 26 -11.84 15.74 4.36
N SER A 27 -11.57 17.01 4.16
CA SER A 27 -10.49 17.75 4.81
C SER A 27 -11.00 19.11 5.27
N ALA A 28 -10.31 19.70 6.25
CA ALA A 28 -10.65 21.03 6.72
C ALA A 28 -10.65 22.04 5.54
N PRO A 29 -11.71 22.83 5.37
CA PRO A 29 -11.79 23.85 4.34
C PRO A 29 -10.83 25.01 4.61
N GLY A 30 -10.60 25.84 3.60
CA GLY A 30 -9.87 27.08 3.71
C GLY A 30 -10.74 28.25 4.23
N PRO A 31 -10.29 29.51 4.01
CA PRO A 31 -11.03 30.70 4.36
C PRO A 31 -12.45 30.78 3.77
N ASP A 32 -12.65 30.25 2.58
CA ASP A 32 -13.94 30.22 1.84
C ASP A 32 -14.98 29.26 2.47
N SER A 33 -14.57 28.42 3.41
CA SER A 33 -15.40 27.39 4.02
C SER A 33 -15.98 26.35 3.07
N ILE A 34 -15.50 26.28 1.82
CA ILE A 34 -15.90 25.26 0.85
C ILE A 34 -15.18 23.95 1.15
N SER A 35 -15.93 22.85 1.32
CA SER A 35 -15.43 21.51 1.59
C SER A 35 -15.57 20.62 0.34
N TYR A 36 -14.93 19.43 0.36
CA TYR A 36 -15.13 18.45 -0.71
C TYR A 36 -16.57 17.95 -0.80
N SER A 37 -17.35 17.94 0.30
CA SER A 37 -18.78 17.60 0.23
C SER A 37 -19.54 18.54 -0.70
N HIS A 38 -19.31 19.86 -0.63
CA HIS A 38 -19.94 20.81 -1.55
C HIS A 38 -19.56 20.54 -3.02
N LEU A 39 -18.29 20.18 -3.29
CA LEU A 39 -17.87 19.84 -4.65
C LEU A 39 -18.45 18.51 -5.15
N LYS A 40 -18.77 17.57 -4.25
CA LYS A 40 -19.41 16.29 -4.63
C LYS A 40 -20.86 16.45 -5.06
N ASP A 41 -21.51 17.53 -4.63
CA ASP A 41 -22.90 17.84 -4.93
C ASP A 41 -23.07 18.65 -6.23
N LEU A 42 -21.97 18.99 -6.95
CA LEU A 42 -22.00 19.69 -8.23
C LEU A 42 -22.68 18.85 -9.32
N SER A 43 -23.39 19.52 -10.23
CA SER A 43 -23.97 18.91 -11.42
C SER A 43 -22.88 18.56 -12.47
N GLU A 44 -23.23 17.80 -13.48
CA GLU A 44 -22.29 17.48 -14.59
C GLU A 44 -21.89 18.73 -15.39
N GLU A 45 -22.81 19.69 -15.55
CA GLU A 45 -22.55 20.95 -16.20
C GLU A 45 -21.57 21.82 -15.40
N ASP A 46 -21.74 21.85 -14.06
CA ASP A 46 -20.81 22.55 -13.16
C ASP A 46 -19.43 21.90 -13.17
N PHE A 47 -19.35 20.55 -13.22
CA PHE A 47 -18.06 19.85 -13.36
C PHE A 47 -17.38 20.19 -14.68
N SER A 48 -18.13 20.33 -15.77
CA SER A 48 -17.57 20.72 -17.08
C SER A 48 -16.99 22.13 -17.02
N SER A 49 -17.73 23.08 -16.47
CA SER A 49 -17.28 24.47 -16.29
C SER A 49 -16.07 24.57 -15.38
N LEU A 50 -16.06 23.82 -14.27
CA LEU A 50 -14.92 23.79 -13.34
C LEU A 50 -13.69 23.17 -14.01
N ALA A 51 -13.83 22.09 -14.78
CA ALA A 51 -12.73 21.45 -15.49
C ALA A 51 -12.08 22.39 -16.52
N GLU A 52 -12.89 23.18 -17.24
CA GLU A 52 -12.42 24.21 -18.16
C GLU A 52 -11.61 25.29 -17.43
N LEU A 53 -12.16 25.86 -16.35
CA LEU A 53 -11.47 26.85 -15.52
C LEU A 53 -10.14 26.36 -14.96
N LEU A 54 -10.08 25.11 -14.48
CA LEU A 54 -8.84 24.49 -13.97
C LEU A 54 -7.83 24.27 -15.10
N THR A 55 -8.29 23.85 -16.26
CA THR A 55 -7.47 23.67 -17.47
C THR A 55 -6.85 25.00 -17.90
N ASP A 56 -7.66 26.05 -18.00
CA ASP A 56 -7.21 27.37 -18.36
C ASP A 56 -6.23 27.97 -17.37
N SER A 57 -6.46 27.75 -16.08
CA SER A 57 -5.52 28.20 -15.04
C SER A 57 -4.12 27.63 -15.25
N VAL A 58 -3.98 26.34 -15.59
CA VAL A 58 -2.65 25.74 -15.82
C VAL A 58 -2.04 26.20 -17.14
N ASN A 59 -2.81 26.19 -18.23
CA ASN A 59 -2.29 26.51 -19.55
C ASN A 59 -1.88 27.99 -19.69
N ASN A 60 -2.57 28.89 -18.99
CA ASN A 60 -2.27 30.32 -18.99
C ASN A 60 -1.42 30.74 -17.79
N SER A 61 -1.07 29.82 -16.87
CA SER A 61 -0.40 30.11 -15.60
C SER A 61 -1.08 31.25 -14.81
N SER A 62 -2.39 31.31 -14.89
CA SER A 62 -3.25 32.33 -14.26
C SER A 62 -4.07 31.67 -13.15
N ILE A 63 -3.88 32.12 -11.92
CA ILE A 63 -4.57 31.55 -10.76
C ILE A 63 -5.48 32.64 -10.17
N PRO A 64 -6.79 32.39 -10.02
CA PRO A 64 -7.67 33.28 -9.31
C PRO A 64 -7.16 33.59 -7.89
N ASP A 65 -7.25 34.84 -7.49
CA ASP A 65 -6.59 35.37 -6.27
C ASP A 65 -6.97 34.63 -4.98
N ASP A 66 -8.23 34.19 -4.87
CA ASP A 66 -8.78 33.53 -3.69
C ASP A 66 -8.50 32.03 -3.64
N TRP A 67 -8.09 31.38 -4.76
CA TRP A 67 -7.84 29.93 -4.75
C TRP A 67 -6.67 29.51 -3.88
N LEU A 68 -5.69 30.37 -3.70
CA LEU A 68 -4.49 30.12 -2.90
C LEU A 68 -4.58 30.69 -1.47
N ASP A 69 -5.70 31.35 -1.15
CA ASP A 69 -5.92 31.86 0.20
C ASP A 69 -5.92 30.73 1.23
N SER A 70 -5.30 30.98 2.36
CA SER A 70 -5.08 29.95 3.36
C SER A 70 -5.14 30.45 4.80
N HIS A 71 -5.65 29.62 5.70
CA HIS A 71 -5.47 29.78 7.13
C HIS A 71 -4.25 28.99 7.64
N LEU A 72 -3.41 29.64 8.43
CA LEU A 72 -2.36 28.98 9.19
C LEU A 72 -2.92 28.57 10.56
N SER A 73 -2.92 27.27 10.84
CA SER A 73 -3.40 26.71 12.11
C SER A 73 -2.25 26.09 12.90
N PRO A 74 -1.95 26.58 14.11
CA PRO A 74 -0.91 26.01 14.97
C PRO A 74 -1.42 24.72 15.64
N VAL A 75 -0.79 23.58 15.36
CA VAL A 75 -1.06 22.29 15.98
C VAL A 75 0.04 21.94 16.97
N PRO A 76 -0.25 21.69 18.25
CA PRO A 76 0.76 21.37 19.25
C PRO A 76 1.57 20.11 18.91
N LYS A 77 2.89 20.17 19.05
CA LYS A 77 3.76 19.01 18.97
C LYS A 77 3.74 18.23 20.29
N PRO A 78 3.48 16.91 20.27
CA PRO A 78 3.46 16.15 21.53
C PRO A 78 4.79 16.24 22.30
N GLY A 79 4.71 16.56 23.60
CA GLY A 79 5.85 16.60 24.51
C GLY A 79 6.82 17.76 24.29
N LYS A 80 6.43 18.80 23.54
CA LYS A 80 7.23 20.02 23.37
C LYS A 80 6.68 21.15 24.25
N ASP A 81 7.55 22.10 24.57
CA ASP A 81 7.19 23.34 25.26
C ASP A 81 6.27 24.18 24.36
N LEU A 82 5.07 24.43 24.81
CA LEU A 82 4.04 25.19 24.10
C LEU A 82 4.13 26.72 24.38
N SER A 83 5.06 27.16 25.22
CA SER A 83 5.35 28.60 25.38
C SER A 83 6.11 29.19 24.21
N SER A 84 6.71 28.33 23.37
CA SER A 84 7.46 28.70 22.18
C SER A 84 6.76 28.28 20.91
N ILE A 85 6.87 29.11 19.85
CA ILE A 85 6.37 28.78 18.49
C ILE A 85 6.95 27.47 17.96
N LYS A 86 8.15 27.08 18.39
CA LYS A 86 8.81 25.80 18.03
C LYS A 86 8.05 24.58 18.57
N GLY A 87 7.19 24.77 19.56
CA GLY A 87 6.27 23.76 20.10
C GLY A 87 5.10 23.42 19.18
N TYR A 88 4.90 24.18 18.11
CA TYR A 88 3.78 23.97 17.18
C TYR A 88 4.24 23.57 15.79
N ARG A 89 3.36 22.82 15.10
CA ARG A 89 3.38 22.70 13.63
C ARG A 89 2.38 23.67 13.06
N ILE A 90 2.79 24.46 12.10
CA ILE A 90 1.90 25.40 11.41
C ILE A 90 1.34 24.69 10.19
N ILE A 91 0.07 24.30 10.24
CA ILE A 91 -0.61 23.64 9.13
C ILE A 91 -1.33 24.69 8.29
N THR A 92 -1.12 24.62 6.98
CA THR A 92 -1.77 25.50 6.01
C THR A 92 -3.08 24.86 5.55
N MET A 93 -4.20 25.53 5.78
CA MET A 93 -5.53 25.16 5.32
C MET A 93 -5.94 26.06 4.18
N GLN A 94 -5.72 25.61 2.96
CA GLN A 94 -5.96 26.32 1.72
C GLN A 94 -7.41 26.14 1.24
N ASN A 95 -7.94 27.03 0.44
CA ASN A 95 -9.22 26.91 -0.22
C ASN A 95 -9.30 25.63 -1.08
N THR A 96 -10.48 24.99 -1.07
CA THR A 96 -10.61 23.61 -1.57
C THR A 96 -10.40 23.51 -3.08
N VAL A 97 -10.81 24.49 -3.86
CA VAL A 97 -10.57 24.51 -5.32
C VAL A 97 -9.07 24.62 -5.63
N GLY A 98 -8.36 25.52 -4.94
CA GLY A 98 -6.90 25.63 -5.06
C GLY A 98 -6.18 24.34 -4.65
N LYS A 99 -6.60 23.71 -3.55
CA LYS A 99 -6.10 22.40 -3.12
C LYS A 99 -6.31 21.31 -4.18
N LEU A 100 -7.48 21.31 -4.85
CA LEU A 100 -7.82 20.37 -5.89
C LEU A 100 -6.89 20.55 -7.10
N LEU A 101 -6.65 21.78 -7.53
CA LEU A 101 -5.75 22.08 -8.63
C LEU A 101 -4.29 21.75 -8.28
N GLU A 102 -3.81 22.11 -7.08
CA GLU A 102 -2.49 21.68 -6.61
C GLU A 102 -2.32 20.17 -6.63
N LYS A 103 -3.37 19.41 -6.26
CA LYS A 103 -3.34 17.94 -6.29
C LYS A 103 -3.20 17.40 -7.71
N ILE A 104 -3.87 18.00 -8.69
CA ILE A 104 -3.78 17.62 -10.10
C ILE A 104 -2.38 17.91 -10.64
N VAL A 105 -1.85 19.12 -10.39
CA VAL A 105 -0.50 19.52 -10.81
C VAL A 105 0.56 18.68 -10.13
N ALA A 106 0.45 18.42 -8.82
CA ALA A 106 1.35 17.55 -8.07
C ALA A 106 1.40 16.12 -8.64
N HIS A 107 0.23 15.58 -9.02
CA HIS A 107 0.14 14.26 -9.63
C HIS A 107 0.84 14.23 -10.99
N ARG A 108 0.64 15.25 -11.84
CA ARG A 108 1.29 15.37 -13.14
C ARG A 108 2.80 15.47 -13.00
N LEU A 109 3.29 16.35 -12.11
CA LEU A 109 4.71 16.49 -11.83
C LEU A 109 5.31 15.18 -11.31
N ALA A 110 4.68 14.56 -10.32
CA ALA A 110 5.16 13.28 -9.75
C ALA A 110 5.23 12.18 -10.82
N GLN A 111 4.24 12.10 -11.70
CA GLN A 111 4.21 11.14 -12.80
C GLN A 111 5.40 11.34 -13.75
N GLN A 112 5.65 12.56 -14.20
CA GLN A 112 6.77 12.87 -15.10
C GLN A 112 8.13 12.58 -14.45
N LEU A 113 8.29 12.91 -13.15
CA LEU A 113 9.51 12.63 -12.41
C LEU A 113 9.81 11.12 -12.31
N GLU A 114 8.78 10.29 -12.13
CA GLU A 114 8.93 8.84 -12.05
C GLU A 114 9.13 8.20 -13.45
N GLU A 115 8.32 8.56 -14.43
CA GLU A 115 8.40 8.00 -15.79
C GLU A 115 9.74 8.27 -16.47
N LYS A 116 10.30 9.45 -16.24
CA LYS A 116 11.59 9.86 -16.77
C LYS A 116 12.79 9.50 -15.85
N ASN A 117 12.53 8.81 -14.72
CA ASN A 117 13.54 8.42 -13.72
C ASN A 117 14.41 9.61 -13.25
N LEU A 118 13.80 10.78 -13.03
CA LEU A 118 14.51 12.00 -12.64
C LEU A 118 14.87 12.05 -11.16
N LEU A 119 14.20 11.25 -10.32
CA LEU A 119 14.48 11.20 -8.88
C LEU A 119 15.43 10.05 -8.54
N PRO A 120 16.45 10.28 -7.68
CA PRO A 120 17.35 9.23 -7.23
C PRO A 120 16.61 8.06 -6.57
N ALA A 121 17.07 6.84 -6.80
CA ALA A 121 16.49 5.62 -6.20
C ALA A 121 16.59 5.61 -4.66
N THR A 122 17.57 6.32 -4.11
CA THR A 122 17.87 6.48 -2.69
C THR A 122 17.02 7.53 -1.97
N LEU A 123 16.18 8.27 -2.71
CA LEU A 123 15.18 9.18 -2.17
C LEU A 123 13.85 8.44 -2.11
N GLY A 124 13.37 8.13 -0.89
CA GLY A 124 12.23 7.22 -0.67
C GLY A 124 10.92 7.89 -0.30
N SER A 125 10.90 9.18 0.06
CA SER A 125 9.70 9.86 0.56
C SER A 125 8.74 10.28 -0.55
N TYR A 126 7.43 10.30 -0.24
CA TYR A 126 6.38 10.88 -1.08
C TYR A 126 6.33 10.36 -2.53
N ARG A 127 6.83 9.16 -2.76
CA ARG A 127 6.87 8.52 -4.08
C ARG A 127 5.92 7.33 -4.14
N ARG A 128 5.26 7.17 -5.28
CA ARG A 128 4.38 6.02 -5.50
C ARG A 128 5.20 4.73 -5.49
N GLY A 129 4.69 3.70 -4.79
CA GLY A 129 5.36 2.40 -4.70
C GLY A 129 6.55 2.35 -3.74
N LYS A 130 7.01 3.49 -3.18
CA LYS A 130 8.07 3.53 -2.16
C LYS A 130 7.43 3.61 -0.76
N ASP A 131 7.70 2.62 0.06
CA ASP A 131 7.25 2.58 1.45
C ASP A 131 8.31 3.15 2.41
N THR A 132 7.88 3.64 3.56
CA THR A 132 8.79 4.16 4.61
C THR A 132 9.81 3.14 5.08
N TRP A 133 9.45 1.84 5.11
CA TRP A 133 10.36 0.77 5.53
C TRP A 133 11.42 0.42 4.46
N MET A 134 11.27 0.87 3.20
CA MET A 134 12.16 0.49 2.09
C MET A 134 13.60 0.94 2.33
N ASN A 135 13.82 2.20 2.71
CA ASN A 135 15.16 2.70 3.04
C ASN A 135 15.77 1.94 4.23
N ALA A 136 14.94 1.56 5.21
CA ALA A 136 15.37 0.73 6.33
C ALA A 136 15.77 -0.69 5.88
N ALA A 137 15.09 -1.25 4.88
CA ALA A 137 15.43 -2.53 4.28
C ALA A 137 16.73 -2.47 3.49
N VAL A 138 16.99 -1.37 2.76
CA VAL A 138 18.26 -1.13 2.05
C VAL A 138 19.41 -1.11 3.05
N LEU A 139 19.30 -0.32 4.14
CA LEU A 139 20.30 -0.28 5.19
C LEU A 139 20.55 -1.68 5.79
N ALA A 140 19.49 -2.40 6.17
CA ALA A 140 19.62 -3.73 6.77
C ALA A 140 20.35 -4.71 5.86
N SER A 141 19.98 -4.72 4.57
CA SER A 141 20.57 -5.63 3.58
C SER A 141 22.03 -5.31 3.29
N ASP A 142 22.40 -4.02 3.16
CA ASP A 142 23.79 -3.62 2.95
C ASP A 142 24.68 -3.91 4.17
N VAL A 143 24.14 -3.77 5.39
CA VAL A 143 24.86 -4.16 6.62
C VAL A 143 25.01 -5.68 6.73
N TYR A 144 24.02 -6.49 6.26
CA TYR A 144 24.20 -7.95 6.20
C TYR A 144 25.27 -8.36 5.20
N ASP A 145 25.37 -7.71 4.05
CA ASP A 145 26.45 -7.95 3.08
C ASP A 145 27.82 -7.63 3.70
N ALA A 146 27.95 -6.50 4.41
CA ALA A 146 29.16 -6.16 5.12
C ALA A 146 29.51 -7.21 6.20
N PHE A 147 28.54 -7.71 6.95
CA PHE A 147 28.75 -8.78 7.91
C PHE A 147 29.23 -10.11 7.26
N GLU A 148 28.75 -10.43 6.07
CA GLU A 148 29.19 -11.60 5.31
C GLU A 148 30.65 -11.45 4.89
N MET A 149 31.09 -10.24 4.51
CA MET A 149 32.47 -9.89 4.18
C MET A 149 33.36 -9.70 5.42
N LYS A 150 32.81 -9.83 6.65
CA LYS A 150 33.47 -9.56 7.92
C LYS A 150 33.86 -8.07 8.10
N GLU A 151 33.20 -7.21 7.40
CA GLU A 151 33.35 -5.77 7.48
C GLU A 151 32.52 -5.15 8.60
N GLU A 152 32.86 -3.93 8.97
CA GLU A 152 32.11 -3.09 9.91
C GLU A 152 31.40 -1.98 9.12
N THR A 153 30.28 -1.46 9.66
CA THR A 153 29.53 -0.37 9.04
C THR A 153 29.30 0.75 10.05
N VAL A 154 29.69 1.98 9.71
CA VAL A 154 29.24 3.17 10.43
C VAL A 154 27.95 3.70 9.80
N VAL A 155 26.95 3.96 10.64
CA VAL A 155 25.64 4.49 10.24
C VAL A 155 25.40 5.80 10.96
N ILE A 156 25.09 6.87 10.23
CA ILE A 156 24.93 8.22 10.74
C ILE A 156 23.57 8.73 10.30
N VAL A 157 22.74 9.16 11.26
CA VAL A 157 21.46 9.83 10.97
C VAL A 157 21.65 11.32 11.13
N LEU A 158 21.17 12.07 10.16
CA LEU A 158 21.17 13.52 10.10
C LEU A 158 19.71 14.00 10.02
N ASP A 159 19.39 15.10 10.71
CA ASP A 159 18.06 15.73 10.71
C ASP A 159 18.18 17.14 10.12
N LEU A 160 17.33 17.49 9.17
CA LEU A 160 17.26 18.83 8.59
C LEU A 160 16.31 19.71 9.42
N GLU A 161 16.80 20.81 9.97
CA GLU A 161 16.00 21.72 10.80
C GLU A 161 15.07 22.57 9.95
N ASP A 162 13.77 22.56 10.28
CA ASP A 162 12.72 23.37 9.63
C ASP A 162 12.70 23.26 8.09
N ALA A 163 12.95 22.07 7.57
CA ALA A 163 13.28 21.79 6.19
C ALA A 163 12.30 22.39 5.17
N TYR A 164 10.99 22.28 5.40
CA TYR A 164 9.95 22.84 4.53
C TYR A 164 9.97 24.38 4.49
N ASN A 165 10.19 25.02 5.65
CA ASN A 165 10.20 26.47 5.76
C ASN A 165 11.45 27.11 5.16
N ARG A 166 12.52 26.32 4.96
CA ARG A 166 13.80 26.78 4.44
C ARG A 166 13.95 26.68 2.94
N VAL A 167 12.98 26.09 2.25
CA VAL A 167 13.00 25.96 0.79
C VAL A 167 13.00 27.35 0.15
N GLN A 168 14.00 27.64 -0.66
CA GLN A 168 14.14 28.88 -1.41
C GLN A 168 13.50 28.76 -2.78
N TYR A 169 12.66 29.75 -3.12
CA TYR A 169 11.91 29.80 -4.38
C TYR A 169 12.84 29.74 -5.60
N ASP A 170 13.85 30.61 -5.66
CA ASP A 170 14.77 30.73 -6.79
C ASP A 170 15.61 29.46 -7.02
N VAL A 171 16.01 28.78 -5.95
CA VAL A 171 16.73 27.50 -6.01
C VAL A 171 15.81 26.40 -6.52
N LEU A 172 14.58 26.32 -6.01
CA LEU A 172 13.60 25.33 -6.44
C LEU A 172 13.24 25.52 -7.92
N MET A 173 12.95 26.76 -8.34
CA MET A 173 12.58 27.04 -9.73
C MET A 173 13.74 26.77 -10.70
N ARG A 174 14.97 27.10 -10.33
CA ARG A 174 16.16 26.73 -11.12
C ARG A 174 16.33 25.22 -11.24
N THR A 175 16.03 24.47 -10.18
CA THR A 175 16.09 23.01 -10.19
C THR A 175 15.01 22.46 -11.12
N LEU A 176 13.76 22.88 -10.97
CA LEU A 176 12.64 22.46 -11.83
C LEU A 176 12.90 22.78 -13.31
N SER A 177 13.42 23.98 -13.64
CA SER A 177 13.70 24.37 -15.02
C SER A 177 14.83 23.60 -15.69
N ARG A 178 15.67 22.91 -14.91
CA ARG A 178 16.73 22.02 -15.41
C ARG A 178 16.26 20.59 -15.64
N LEU A 179 15.11 20.23 -15.06
CA LEU A 179 14.51 18.92 -15.25
C LEU A 179 13.70 18.91 -16.54
N ASP A 180 13.70 17.75 -17.19
CA ASP A 180 12.86 17.52 -18.37
C ASP A 180 11.40 17.24 -17.96
N VAL A 181 10.73 18.28 -17.42
CA VAL A 181 9.32 18.28 -17.03
C VAL A 181 8.55 19.32 -17.84
N ASP A 182 7.23 19.15 -17.86
CA ASP A 182 6.34 20.02 -18.61
C ASP A 182 6.50 21.51 -18.22
N PRO A 183 6.91 22.40 -19.15
CA PRO A 183 7.11 23.81 -18.84
C PRO A 183 5.86 24.53 -18.31
N LEU A 184 4.65 24.13 -18.74
CA LEU A 184 3.40 24.72 -18.23
C LEU A 184 3.23 24.42 -16.73
N VAL A 185 3.52 23.18 -16.32
CA VAL A 185 3.51 22.77 -14.92
C VAL A 185 4.53 23.61 -14.12
N VAL A 186 5.74 23.80 -14.65
CA VAL A 186 6.79 24.60 -13.98
C VAL A 186 6.37 26.07 -13.84
N MET A 187 5.81 26.67 -14.89
CA MET A 187 5.33 28.04 -14.88
C MET A 187 4.20 28.24 -13.87
N TRP A 188 3.21 27.34 -13.88
CA TRP A 188 2.10 27.38 -12.93
C TRP A 188 2.58 27.27 -11.47
N ILE A 189 3.50 26.34 -11.18
CA ILE A 189 4.12 26.19 -9.85
C ILE A 189 4.79 27.50 -9.41
N GLY A 190 5.53 28.15 -10.30
CA GLY A 190 6.18 29.43 -10.03
C GLY A 190 5.18 30.51 -9.63
N THR A 191 4.08 30.64 -10.38
CA THR A 191 2.99 31.57 -10.06
C THR A 191 2.32 31.23 -8.73
N ALA A 192 1.98 29.95 -8.51
CA ALA A 192 1.33 29.49 -7.29
C ALA A 192 2.18 29.73 -6.03
N MET A 193 3.49 29.63 -6.13
CA MET A 193 4.38 29.88 -4.99
C MET A 193 4.49 31.37 -4.62
N LEU A 194 4.34 32.27 -5.58
CA LEU A 194 4.49 33.72 -5.34
C LEU A 194 3.19 34.41 -4.89
N GLN A 195 2.02 33.86 -5.21
CA GLN A 195 0.71 34.47 -4.97
C GLN A 195 0.03 34.06 -3.67
N ARG A 196 0.74 33.43 -2.74
CA ARG A 196 0.13 32.92 -1.51
C ARG A 196 -0.20 34.02 -0.50
N LYS A 197 -1.47 34.03 -0.09
CA LYS A 197 -1.99 34.90 0.96
C LYS A 197 -2.40 34.02 2.16
N VAL A 198 -2.00 34.43 3.35
CA VAL A 198 -2.26 33.66 4.59
C VAL A 198 -2.75 34.54 5.69
N ALA A 199 -3.64 33.99 6.53
CA ALA A 199 -4.03 34.58 7.82
C ALA A 199 -3.84 33.54 8.94
N LEU A 200 -3.27 33.94 10.05
CA LEU A 200 -3.12 33.06 11.23
C LEU A 200 -4.48 32.90 11.92
N ARG A 201 -4.92 31.67 12.13
CA ARG A 201 -6.18 31.37 12.82
C ARG A 201 -5.92 30.61 14.11
N VAL A 202 -6.39 31.17 15.24
CA VAL A 202 -6.29 30.56 16.56
C VAL A 202 -7.68 30.58 17.23
N GLY A 203 -8.35 29.44 17.23
CA GLY A 203 -9.75 29.36 17.68
C GLY A 203 -10.67 30.18 16.77
N SER A 204 -11.38 31.17 17.34
CA SER A 204 -12.24 32.10 16.62
C SER A 204 -11.52 33.37 16.12
N TRP A 205 -10.28 33.60 16.55
CA TRP A 205 -9.50 34.77 16.14
C TRP A 205 -8.75 34.50 14.84
N THR A 206 -8.72 35.53 13.96
CA THR A 206 -7.96 35.49 12.69
C THR A 206 -7.18 36.78 12.56
N SER A 207 -5.91 36.71 12.15
CA SER A 207 -5.06 37.87 11.86
C SER A 207 -5.44 38.55 10.55
N ASP A 208 -4.85 39.70 10.29
CA ASP A 208 -4.82 40.29 8.93
C ASP A 208 -4.15 39.33 7.95
N ILE A 209 -4.45 39.52 6.66
CA ILE A 209 -3.89 38.76 5.54
C ILE A 209 -2.46 39.20 5.28
N HIS A 210 -1.55 38.27 5.16
CA HIS A 210 -0.15 38.51 4.83
C HIS A 210 0.23 37.72 3.57
N CYS A 211 1.01 38.35 2.68
CA CYS A 211 1.69 37.64 1.61
C CYS A 211 2.94 36.98 2.16
N ILE A 212 3.09 35.70 1.99
CA ILE A 212 4.31 34.99 2.36
C ILE A 212 4.99 34.41 1.13
N ALA A 213 6.28 34.71 1.06
CA ALA A 213 7.25 33.99 0.26
C ALA A 213 8.28 33.49 1.22
N PRO A 214 8.97 32.70 1.41
CA PRO A 214 9.54 31.43 1.03
C PRO A 214 8.94 30.22 1.78
N GLY A 215 9.47 29.06 1.48
CA GLY A 215 9.10 27.80 2.09
C GLY A 215 7.94 27.10 1.40
N LEU A 216 7.75 25.83 1.75
CA LEU A 216 6.67 24.99 1.27
C LEU A 216 5.58 24.88 2.34
N PRO A 217 4.29 25.15 2.00
CA PRO A 217 3.21 25.08 2.98
C PRO A 217 2.99 23.65 3.47
N GLN A 218 2.98 23.48 4.80
CA GLN A 218 2.64 22.20 5.41
C GLN A 218 1.13 21.96 5.31
N GLY A 219 0.73 21.07 4.42
CA GLY A 219 -0.68 20.78 4.11
C GLY A 219 -1.05 20.93 2.64
N SER A 220 -0.22 21.58 1.83
CA SER A 220 -0.35 21.59 0.37
C SER A 220 -0.08 20.21 -0.22
N ALA A 221 -0.85 19.84 -1.23
CA ALA A 221 -0.64 18.58 -1.96
C ALA A 221 0.64 18.62 -2.82
N LEU A 222 1.08 19.80 -3.22
CA LEU A 222 2.25 20.02 -4.06
C LEU A 222 3.56 19.97 -3.27
N SER A 223 3.55 20.44 -2.02
CA SER A 223 4.76 20.57 -1.19
C SER A 223 5.61 19.29 -1.06
N PRO A 224 5.05 18.08 -0.89
CA PRO A 224 5.84 16.86 -0.79
C PRO A 224 6.66 16.56 -2.05
N VAL A 225 6.08 16.75 -3.23
CA VAL A 225 6.76 16.50 -4.52
C VAL A 225 7.83 17.55 -4.76
N LEU A 226 7.53 18.82 -4.50
CA LEU A 226 8.51 19.92 -4.61
C LEU A 226 9.67 19.76 -3.63
N PHE A 227 9.42 19.23 -2.43
CA PHE A 227 10.46 18.95 -1.46
C PHE A 227 11.40 17.84 -1.96
N ASN A 228 10.89 16.82 -2.62
CA ASN A 228 11.71 15.79 -3.26
C ASN A 228 12.60 16.39 -4.36
N VAL A 229 12.05 17.25 -5.23
CA VAL A 229 12.82 17.95 -6.25
C VAL A 229 13.92 18.83 -5.61
N TYR A 230 13.58 19.52 -4.54
CA TYR A 230 14.54 20.41 -3.85
C TYR A 230 15.69 19.64 -3.21
N THR A 231 15.40 18.48 -2.59
CA THR A 231 16.36 17.68 -1.82
C THR A 231 17.07 16.58 -2.61
N MET A 232 16.68 16.33 -3.86
CA MET A 232 17.24 15.23 -4.67
C MET A 232 18.77 15.29 -4.78
N GLY A 233 19.37 16.48 -4.75
CA GLY A 233 20.82 16.68 -4.80
C GLY A 233 21.58 16.09 -3.61
N ILE A 234 20.91 15.85 -2.48
CA ILE A 234 21.55 15.22 -1.30
C ILE A 234 22.02 13.79 -1.62
N THR A 235 21.26 13.05 -2.43
CA THR A 235 21.50 11.63 -2.69
C THR A 235 21.90 11.31 -4.14
N SER A 236 22.05 12.34 -5.00
CA SER A 236 22.30 12.17 -6.44
C SER A 236 23.72 11.79 -6.83
N ASN A 237 24.71 11.93 -5.94
CA ASN A 237 26.09 11.71 -6.28
C ASN A 237 26.54 10.26 -6.07
N GLN A 238 27.43 9.79 -6.95
CA GLN A 238 28.15 8.54 -6.73
C GLN A 238 29.11 8.68 -5.57
N LEU A 239 29.08 7.71 -4.68
CA LEU A 239 29.86 7.68 -3.45
C LEU A 239 31.17 6.94 -3.70
N GLU A 240 32.22 7.37 -3.00
CA GLU A 240 33.47 6.61 -2.91
C GLU A 240 33.33 5.48 -1.89
N GLY A 241 33.53 4.23 -2.37
CA GLY A 241 33.49 3.03 -1.53
C GLY A 241 32.10 2.48 -1.21
N PRO A 242 32.03 1.35 -0.46
CA PRO A 242 30.80 0.67 -0.12
C PRO A 242 29.95 1.49 0.87
N GLY A 243 28.68 1.67 0.55
CA GLY A 243 27.73 2.42 1.37
C GLY A 243 26.80 3.29 0.53
N ARG A 244 25.91 4.02 1.21
CA ARG A 244 24.93 4.90 0.54
C ARG A 244 24.59 6.11 1.39
N THR A 245 24.02 7.12 0.73
CA THR A 245 23.26 8.18 1.36
C THR A 245 21.80 7.99 0.99
N LEU A 246 20.94 7.81 1.97
CA LEU A 246 19.49 7.62 1.80
C LEU A 246 18.78 8.85 2.36
N SER A 247 17.70 9.28 1.69
CA SER A 247 16.88 10.39 2.15
C SER A 247 15.42 9.96 2.25
N PHE A 248 14.75 10.39 3.30
CA PHE A 248 13.32 10.24 3.48
C PHE A 248 12.75 11.50 4.14
N ALA A 249 12.18 12.40 3.36
CA ALA A 249 11.80 13.75 3.78
C ALA A 249 13.00 14.51 4.39
N ASP A 250 12.86 14.92 5.65
CA ASP A 250 13.89 15.60 6.44
C ASP A 250 14.94 14.67 7.06
N ASP A 251 14.69 13.36 7.07
CA ASP A 251 15.63 12.35 7.57
C ASP A 251 16.65 11.97 6.49
N VAL A 252 17.93 12.23 6.73
CA VAL A 252 19.06 11.82 5.89
C VAL A 252 19.89 10.78 6.63
N LEU A 253 20.20 9.67 5.97
CA LEU A 253 21.01 8.59 6.50
C LEU A 253 22.26 8.41 5.64
N VAL A 254 23.43 8.46 6.26
CA VAL A 254 24.72 8.17 5.63
C VAL A 254 25.31 6.91 6.27
N TYR A 255 25.75 5.94 5.47
CA TYR A 255 26.50 4.79 5.98
C TYR A 255 27.63 4.37 5.06
N ARG A 256 28.68 3.82 5.67
CA ARG A 256 29.88 3.32 4.98
C ARG A 256 30.33 2.02 5.64
N SER A 257 30.78 1.09 4.81
CA SER A 257 31.27 -0.23 5.23
C SER A 257 32.73 -0.44 4.80
N GLY A 258 33.45 -1.29 5.52
CA GLY A 258 34.81 -1.67 5.19
C GLY A 258 35.53 -2.37 6.35
N ASN A 259 36.82 -2.65 6.15
CA ASN A 259 37.67 -3.30 7.13
C ASN A 259 38.54 -2.32 7.93
N ASP A 260 38.85 -1.17 7.36
CA ASP A 260 39.64 -0.10 8.00
C ASP A 260 38.72 0.99 8.55
N ARG A 261 38.73 1.16 9.86
CA ARG A 261 37.87 2.09 10.58
C ARG A 261 38.15 3.55 10.27
N GLU A 262 39.44 3.91 10.11
CA GLU A 262 39.82 5.27 9.75
C GLU A 262 39.35 5.64 8.35
N GLU A 263 39.44 4.69 7.42
CA GLU A 263 38.94 4.87 6.05
C GLU A 263 37.43 5.00 6.01
N ILE A 264 36.70 4.11 6.74
CA ILE A 264 35.24 4.16 6.85
C ILE A 264 34.79 5.52 7.36
N VAL A 265 35.40 6.02 8.45
CA VAL A 265 35.03 7.30 9.05
C VAL A 265 35.41 8.46 8.14
N ARG A 266 36.61 8.43 7.52
CA ARG A 266 37.01 9.44 6.54
C ARG A 266 36.03 9.57 5.39
N SER A 267 35.64 8.43 4.78
CA SER A 267 34.65 8.42 3.72
C SER A 267 33.26 8.92 4.18
N ALA A 268 32.84 8.52 5.39
CA ALA A 268 31.59 9.01 5.97
C ALA A 268 31.64 10.50 6.27
N GLN A 269 32.78 11.02 6.77
CA GLN A 269 32.99 12.43 7.05
C GLN A 269 32.98 13.28 5.77
N ASN A 270 33.59 12.80 4.68
CA ASN A 270 33.55 13.47 3.38
C ASN A 270 32.11 13.62 2.89
N GLU A 271 31.30 12.59 3.05
CA GLU A 271 29.90 12.65 2.65
C GLU A 271 29.08 13.60 3.53
N ILE A 272 29.31 13.63 4.84
CA ILE A 272 28.67 14.58 5.75
C ILE A 272 29.04 16.01 5.37
N ASN A 273 30.30 16.26 5.05
CA ASN A 273 30.77 17.58 4.61
C ASN A 273 30.04 17.98 3.31
N ARG A 274 29.91 17.07 2.35
CA ARG A 274 29.17 17.31 1.10
C ARG A 274 27.68 17.63 1.37
N VAL A 275 27.04 16.93 2.31
CA VAL A 275 25.67 17.25 2.73
C VAL A 275 25.62 18.63 3.40
N GLY A 276 26.64 18.99 4.16
CA GLY A 276 26.81 20.33 4.75
C GLY A 276 26.92 21.43 3.68
N GLU A 277 27.76 21.24 2.67
CA GLU A 277 27.92 22.16 1.53
C GLU A 277 26.60 22.30 0.74
N TRP A 278 25.88 21.19 0.56
CA TRP A 278 24.54 21.23 -0.03
C TRP A 278 23.60 22.08 0.83
N CYS A 279 23.61 21.89 2.15
CA CYS A 279 22.81 22.71 3.07
C CYS A 279 23.14 24.21 2.94
N ASP A 280 24.42 24.57 2.90
CA ASP A 280 24.87 25.97 2.79
C ASP A 280 24.37 26.60 1.46
N SER A 281 24.43 25.86 0.37
CA SER A 281 23.98 26.33 -0.96
C SER A 281 22.46 26.34 -1.13
N HIS A 282 21.70 25.62 -0.31
CA HIS A 282 20.24 25.45 -0.39
C HIS A 282 19.52 25.99 0.84
N ASN A 283 20.13 26.88 1.63
CA ASN A 283 19.57 27.38 2.88
C ASN A 283 19.11 26.25 3.84
N GLY A 284 19.66 25.06 3.70
CA GLY A 284 19.42 23.95 4.62
C GLY A 284 20.16 24.17 5.94
N LYS A 285 19.76 23.43 6.97
CA LYS A 285 20.48 23.43 8.24
C LYS A 285 20.42 22.06 8.86
N LEU A 286 21.58 21.49 9.17
CA LEU A 286 21.68 20.27 9.95
C LEU A 286 21.44 20.56 11.43
N HIS A 287 20.84 19.60 12.14
CA HIS A 287 20.63 19.66 13.58
C HIS A 287 21.62 18.74 14.31
N PRO A 288 22.81 19.28 14.76
CA PRO A 288 23.86 18.45 15.33
C PRO A 288 23.46 17.69 16.60
N ASP A 289 22.51 18.25 17.39
CA ASP A 289 22.07 17.64 18.65
C ASP A 289 21.18 16.40 18.45
N LYS A 290 20.60 16.24 17.26
CA LYS A 290 19.77 15.07 16.90
C LYS A 290 20.55 14.03 16.09
N ALA A 291 21.70 14.43 15.54
CA ALA A 291 22.56 13.53 14.80
C ALA A 291 23.23 12.53 15.74
N CYS A 292 23.27 11.27 15.35
CA CYS A 292 23.90 10.21 16.12
C CYS A 292 24.56 9.16 15.23
N VAL A 293 25.50 8.40 15.82
CA VAL A 293 26.26 7.36 15.13
C VAL A 293 25.96 6.00 15.72
N LEU A 294 25.63 5.03 14.85
CA LEU A 294 25.59 3.62 15.20
C LEU A 294 26.72 2.89 14.49
N TRP A 295 27.51 2.15 15.24
CA TRP A 295 28.55 1.28 14.69
C TRP A 295 28.06 -0.16 14.62
N CYS A 296 27.88 -0.69 13.41
CA CYS A 296 27.43 -2.07 13.19
C CYS A 296 28.62 -3.01 13.01
N SER A 297 28.69 -4.04 13.85
CA SER A 297 29.76 -5.06 13.82
C SER A 297 29.33 -6.32 14.56
N LEU A 298 29.69 -7.48 14.06
CA LEU A 298 29.54 -8.77 14.76
C LEU A 298 30.68 -9.05 15.73
N ASN A 299 31.78 -8.28 15.66
CA ASN A 299 32.92 -8.42 16.56
C ASN A 299 32.69 -7.72 17.90
N ASN A 300 32.38 -8.48 18.93
CA ASN A 300 32.11 -7.94 20.26
C ASN A 300 33.33 -7.29 20.95
N ARG A 301 34.56 -7.69 20.59
CA ARG A 301 35.80 -7.14 21.19
C ARG A 301 36.19 -5.81 20.58
N ALA A 302 35.94 -5.64 19.30
CA ALA A 302 36.30 -4.45 18.53
C ALA A 302 35.65 -3.16 19.01
N VAL A 303 34.47 -3.22 19.60
CA VAL A 303 33.67 -2.05 20.02
C VAL A 303 34.14 -1.43 21.33
N LYS A 304 35.07 -2.05 22.04
CA LYS A 304 35.63 -1.53 23.31
C LYS A 304 36.91 -0.72 23.13
N THR A 305 37.49 -0.68 21.93
CA THR A 305 38.70 0.09 21.62
C THR A 305 38.35 1.50 21.19
N ASP A 306 39.34 2.40 21.18
CA ASP A 306 39.20 3.75 20.64
C ASP A 306 38.69 3.70 19.20
N MET A 307 37.57 4.37 18.98
CA MET A 307 36.89 4.42 17.72
C MET A 307 37.06 5.80 17.12
N PRO A 308 37.35 5.92 15.82
CA PRO A 308 37.38 7.20 15.15
C PRO A 308 36.07 7.97 15.32
N THR A 309 36.15 9.27 15.45
CA THR A 309 34.99 10.13 15.71
C THR A 309 34.50 10.80 14.44
N VAL A 310 33.21 11.02 14.36
CA VAL A 310 32.52 11.75 13.29
C VAL A 310 32.10 13.12 13.83
N ASN A 311 32.30 14.18 13.04
CA ASN A 311 32.00 15.54 13.45
C ASN A 311 31.01 16.22 12.48
N ILE A 312 30.10 17.03 13.04
CA ILE A 312 29.23 17.94 12.29
C ILE A 312 29.35 19.33 12.82
N GLN A 313 29.75 20.30 11.99
CA GLN A 313 29.90 21.72 12.37
C GLN A 313 30.76 21.91 13.64
N GLY A 314 31.85 21.15 13.74
CA GLY A 314 32.77 21.21 14.88
C GLY A 314 32.32 20.42 16.12
N LYS A 315 31.14 19.84 16.12
CA LYS A 315 30.62 19.00 17.21
C LYS A 315 30.84 17.52 16.92
N THR A 316 31.47 16.81 17.85
CA THR A 316 31.64 15.36 17.80
C THR A 316 30.29 14.68 18.08
N LEU A 317 29.88 13.76 17.20
CA LEU A 317 28.62 13.03 17.34
C LEU A 317 28.71 11.95 18.43
N SER A 318 27.61 11.81 19.19
CA SER A 318 27.47 10.72 20.16
C SER A 318 27.34 9.37 19.46
N ARG A 319 28.04 8.37 20.01
CA ARG A 319 27.89 6.98 19.59
C ARG A 319 26.80 6.32 20.40
N GLU A 320 25.80 5.81 19.70
CA GLU A 320 24.64 5.17 20.31
C GLU A 320 24.74 3.63 20.24
N HIS A 321 24.11 2.95 21.20
CA HIS A 321 23.99 1.48 21.18
C HIS A 321 22.88 0.98 20.25
N SER A 322 21.93 1.83 19.94
CA SER A 322 20.84 1.58 19.01
C SER A 322 20.38 2.89 18.38
N LEU A 323 19.89 2.79 17.16
CA LEU A 323 19.44 3.93 16.36
C LEU A 323 18.03 3.65 15.85
N LYS A 324 17.16 4.63 15.95
CA LYS A 324 15.82 4.56 15.35
C LYS A 324 15.82 5.29 14.02
N TYR A 325 15.52 4.54 12.95
CA TYR A 325 15.37 5.09 11.60
C TYR A 325 14.04 4.64 11.01
N LEU A 326 13.24 5.57 10.54
CA LEU A 326 11.92 5.34 9.94
C LEU A 326 11.05 4.33 10.73
N GLY A 327 11.03 4.48 12.05
CA GLY A 327 10.22 3.62 12.93
C GLY A 327 10.85 2.29 13.31
N ILE A 328 11.93 1.85 12.67
CA ILE A 328 12.69 0.63 12.98
C ILE A 328 13.85 0.97 13.91
N THR A 329 14.05 0.18 14.95
CA THR A 329 15.20 0.32 15.86
C THR A 329 16.29 -0.67 15.46
N PHE A 330 17.40 -0.14 14.99
CA PHE A 330 18.61 -0.89 14.64
C PHE A 330 19.53 -0.99 15.86
N ASP A 331 20.10 -2.13 16.09
CA ASP A 331 21.18 -2.34 17.04
C ASP A 331 22.45 -2.79 16.30
N ARG A 332 23.58 -2.72 16.98
CA ARG A 332 24.90 -2.99 16.43
C ARG A 332 25.02 -4.28 15.60
N SER A 333 24.29 -5.33 15.95
CA SER A 333 24.34 -6.65 15.30
C SER A 333 23.11 -6.95 14.46
N LEU A 334 22.22 -6.00 14.27
CA LEU A 334 20.90 -6.17 13.64
C LEU A 334 20.11 -7.33 14.29
N SER A 335 20.18 -7.41 15.63
CA SER A 335 19.44 -8.45 16.37
C SER A 335 17.94 -8.16 16.45
N PHE A 336 17.54 -6.89 16.30
CA PHE A 336 16.17 -6.39 16.44
C PHE A 336 15.51 -6.69 17.79
N ASN A 337 16.26 -7.13 18.83
CA ASN A 337 15.68 -7.42 20.14
C ASN A 337 15.03 -6.20 20.79
N LEU A 338 15.70 -5.05 20.72
CA LEU A 338 15.16 -3.77 21.19
C LEU A 338 13.94 -3.36 20.40
N HIS A 339 14.00 -3.49 19.06
CA HIS A 339 12.88 -3.19 18.19
C HIS A 339 11.65 -4.01 18.56
N ILE A 340 11.77 -5.34 18.67
CA ILE A 340 10.65 -6.23 19.05
C ILE A 340 10.11 -5.88 20.45
N THR A 341 10.97 -5.49 21.37
CA THR A 341 10.52 -5.01 22.69
C THR A 341 9.70 -3.72 22.59
N HIS A 342 10.13 -2.75 21.77
CA HIS A 342 9.38 -1.51 21.50
C HIS A 342 8.04 -1.80 20.81
N VAL A 343 8.03 -2.69 19.81
CA VAL A 343 6.80 -3.11 19.10
C VAL A 343 5.81 -3.75 20.09
N ILE A 344 6.25 -4.68 20.91
CA ILE A 344 5.39 -5.34 21.91
C ILE A 344 4.82 -4.33 22.90
N ASN A 345 5.63 -3.40 23.40
CA ASN A 345 5.18 -2.39 24.37
C ASN A 345 4.16 -1.43 23.74
N ARG A 346 4.35 -1.05 22.46
CA ARG A 346 3.40 -0.22 21.73
C ARG A 346 2.11 -0.97 21.41
N ALA A 347 2.21 -2.21 20.95
CA ALA A 347 1.06 -3.06 20.64
C ALA A 347 0.22 -3.40 21.88
N ARG A 348 0.86 -3.55 23.07
CA ARG A 348 0.14 -3.71 24.34
C ARG A 348 -0.73 -2.52 24.70
N LYS A 349 -0.34 -1.28 24.38
CA LYS A 349 -1.19 -0.10 24.56
C LYS A 349 -2.46 -0.22 23.71
N GLY A 350 -2.34 -0.64 22.46
CA GLY A 350 -3.50 -0.93 21.59
C GLY A 350 -4.37 -2.08 22.15
N LEU A 351 -3.73 -3.12 22.69
CA LEU A 351 -4.46 -4.24 23.28
C LEU A 351 -5.26 -3.85 24.54
N VAL A 352 -4.78 -2.88 25.32
CA VAL A 352 -5.55 -2.33 26.45
C VAL A 352 -6.85 -1.71 25.94
N ALA A 353 -6.80 -0.93 24.85
CA ALA A 353 -8.02 -0.36 24.25
C ALA A 353 -8.99 -1.46 23.79
N VAL A 354 -8.51 -2.52 23.14
CA VAL A 354 -9.35 -3.66 22.75
C VAL A 354 -10.00 -4.33 23.96
N LYS A 355 -9.25 -4.53 25.06
CA LYS A 355 -9.78 -5.09 26.32
C LYS A 355 -10.85 -4.21 26.96
N THR A 356 -10.64 -2.89 26.97
CA THR A 356 -11.62 -1.93 27.49
C THR A 356 -12.93 -1.99 26.69
N MET A 357 -12.83 -2.02 25.35
CA MET A 357 -13.98 -2.16 24.47
C MET A 357 -14.69 -3.51 24.63
N ALA A 358 -13.90 -4.59 24.87
CA ALA A 358 -14.47 -5.91 25.18
C ALA A 358 -15.24 -5.90 26.52
N ALA A 359 -14.74 -5.19 27.53
CA ALA A 359 -15.45 -4.98 28.81
C ALA A 359 -16.73 -4.13 28.62
N ALA A 360 -16.68 -3.15 27.73
CA ALA A 360 -17.85 -2.35 27.33
C ALA A 360 -18.85 -3.11 26.42
N LYS A 361 -18.72 -4.43 26.30
CA LYS A 361 -19.63 -5.32 25.57
C LYS A 361 -19.72 -5.04 24.06
N MET A 362 -18.68 -4.50 23.45
CA MET A 362 -18.64 -4.31 22.00
C MET A 362 -18.78 -5.63 21.23
N PRO A 363 -19.37 -5.62 20.02
CA PRO A 363 -19.50 -6.80 19.17
C PRO A 363 -18.14 -7.39 18.80
N GLN A 364 -18.08 -8.71 18.59
CA GLN A 364 -16.84 -9.43 18.29
C GLN A 364 -16.15 -8.93 17.01
N HIS A 365 -16.90 -8.68 15.94
CA HIS A 365 -16.34 -8.17 14.68
C HIS A 365 -15.70 -6.78 14.87
N VAL A 366 -16.29 -5.90 15.68
CA VAL A 366 -15.71 -4.58 16.00
C VAL A 366 -14.42 -4.75 16.78
N LEU A 367 -14.39 -5.65 17.78
CA LEU A 367 -13.17 -5.95 18.55
C LEU A 367 -12.04 -6.46 17.64
N LEU A 368 -12.36 -7.30 16.64
CA LEU A 368 -11.39 -7.79 15.67
C LEU A 368 -10.86 -6.67 14.76
N ILE A 369 -11.74 -5.76 14.31
CA ILE A 369 -11.33 -4.57 13.55
C ILE A 369 -10.38 -3.70 14.38
N LEU A 370 -10.74 -3.40 15.63
CA LEU A 370 -9.89 -2.63 16.54
C LEU A 370 -8.56 -3.32 16.81
N TYR A 371 -8.56 -4.64 16.98
CA TYR A 371 -7.34 -5.42 17.16
C TYR A 371 -6.43 -5.33 15.92
N LYS A 372 -6.99 -5.49 14.73
CA LYS A 372 -6.23 -5.34 13.48
C LYS A 372 -5.66 -3.92 13.32
N ALA A 373 -6.45 -2.90 13.64
CA ALA A 373 -6.06 -1.50 13.50
C ALA A 373 -5.04 -1.03 14.55
N LEU A 374 -5.17 -1.45 15.81
CA LEU A 374 -4.39 -0.91 16.93
C LEU A 374 -3.22 -1.81 17.39
N VAL A 375 -3.28 -3.10 17.09
CA VAL A 375 -2.29 -4.09 17.54
C VAL A 375 -1.53 -4.69 16.37
N LEU A 376 -2.23 -5.31 15.41
CA LEU A 376 -1.58 -5.95 14.28
C LEU A 376 -0.86 -4.96 13.35
N SER A 377 -1.44 -3.79 13.10
CA SER A 377 -0.80 -2.75 12.28
C SER A 377 0.56 -2.31 12.85
N VAL A 378 0.71 -2.31 14.18
CA VAL A 378 1.97 -1.99 14.86
C VAL A 378 2.99 -3.11 14.68
N ILE A 379 2.55 -4.37 14.71
CA ILE A 379 3.41 -5.56 14.52
C ILE A 379 3.83 -5.68 13.05
N ASP A 380 2.91 -5.45 12.12
CA ASP A 380 3.13 -5.61 10.68
C ASP A 380 4.08 -4.57 10.10
N TYR A 381 4.17 -3.39 10.74
CA TYR A 381 5.06 -2.35 10.27
C TYR A 381 6.52 -2.80 10.27
N GLY A 382 7.10 -2.90 9.08
CA GLY A 382 8.47 -3.35 8.87
C GLY A 382 8.72 -4.84 9.13
N LEU A 383 7.71 -5.64 9.50
CA LEU A 383 7.87 -7.07 9.82
C LEU A 383 8.56 -7.85 8.69
N GLY A 384 8.30 -7.49 7.43
CA GLY A 384 8.83 -8.17 6.25
C GLY A 384 10.34 -8.00 6.04
N LEU A 385 10.97 -6.96 6.58
CA LEU A 385 12.41 -6.73 6.46
C LEU A 385 13.22 -7.35 7.61
N LEU A 386 12.55 -7.77 8.70
CA LEU A 386 13.23 -8.24 9.90
C LEU A 386 13.65 -9.72 9.74
N THR A 387 14.85 -10.02 10.17
CA THR A 387 15.31 -11.41 10.32
C THR A 387 15.16 -11.82 11.77
N LEU A 388 14.02 -12.43 12.10
CA LEU A 388 13.63 -12.74 13.47
C LEU A 388 14.01 -14.19 13.88
N SER A 389 14.42 -14.36 15.14
CA SER A 389 14.59 -15.66 15.75
C SER A 389 13.26 -16.27 16.18
N ALA A 390 13.23 -17.60 16.35
CA ALA A 390 12.05 -18.30 16.87
C ALA A 390 11.56 -17.73 18.22
N THR A 391 12.49 -17.34 19.10
CA THR A 391 12.16 -16.74 20.41
C THR A 391 11.46 -15.38 20.25
N GLN A 392 11.88 -14.54 19.27
CA GLN A 392 11.25 -13.26 18.99
C GLN A 392 9.84 -13.45 18.42
N LEU A 393 9.69 -14.38 17.48
CA LEU A 393 8.38 -14.73 16.93
C LEU A 393 7.45 -15.27 18.02
N GLN A 394 7.96 -16.10 18.92
CA GLN A 394 7.18 -16.61 20.06
C GLN A 394 6.72 -15.48 21.01
N ARG A 395 7.54 -14.46 21.24
CA ARG A 395 7.13 -13.28 22.04
C ARG A 395 5.96 -12.54 21.39
N LEU A 396 5.96 -12.38 20.06
CA LEU A 396 4.84 -11.80 19.31
C LEU A 396 3.60 -12.70 19.34
N GLU A 397 3.80 -14.01 19.25
CA GLU A 397 2.73 -15.00 19.32
C GLU A 397 1.98 -14.97 20.65
N VAL A 398 2.71 -14.83 21.77
CA VAL A 398 2.09 -14.67 23.10
C VAL A 398 1.17 -13.45 23.14
N LEU A 399 1.58 -12.35 22.53
CA LEU A 399 0.76 -11.12 22.43
C LEU A 399 -0.49 -11.35 21.56
N GLN A 400 -0.36 -12.05 20.43
CA GLN A 400 -1.49 -12.40 19.57
C GLN A 400 -2.50 -13.30 20.31
N ASN A 401 -2.01 -14.31 21.02
CA ASN A 401 -2.85 -15.21 21.80
C ASN A 401 -3.64 -14.47 22.88
N GLU A 402 -3.04 -13.48 23.53
CA GLU A 402 -3.72 -12.60 24.49
C GLU A 402 -4.82 -11.75 23.82
N GLY A 403 -4.54 -11.25 22.62
CA GLY A 403 -5.50 -10.51 21.79
C GLY A 403 -6.71 -11.37 21.40
N MET A 404 -6.45 -12.57 20.88
CA MET A 404 -7.51 -13.51 20.46
C MET A 404 -8.42 -13.89 21.63
N ARG A 405 -7.84 -14.16 22.81
CA ARG A 405 -8.63 -14.42 24.03
C ARG A 405 -9.50 -13.25 24.41
N SER A 406 -9.00 -12.04 24.29
CA SER A 406 -9.77 -10.82 24.58
C SER A 406 -10.95 -10.62 23.62
N ILE A 407 -10.75 -10.92 22.33
CA ILE A 407 -11.78 -10.84 21.29
C ILE A 407 -12.87 -11.89 21.52
N LEU A 408 -12.47 -13.15 21.72
CA LEU A 408 -13.39 -14.27 21.89
C LEU A 408 -13.99 -14.35 23.29
N GLY A 409 -13.32 -13.80 24.30
CA GLY A 409 -13.67 -13.93 25.70
C GLY A 409 -13.33 -15.29 26.31
N CYS A 410 -12.37 -16.00 25.70
CA CYS A 410 -11.93 -17.34 26.11
C CYS A 410 -10.95 -17.32 27.28
N THR A 411 -10.79 -18.48 27.94
CA THR A 411 -9.88 -18.72 29.06
C THR A 411 -8.45 -19.00 28.57
N ARG A 412 -7.49 -19.15 29.49
CA ARG A 412 -6.07 -19.36 29.14
C ARG A 412 -5.78 -20.75 28.55
N ASP A 413 -6.57 -21.72 28.92
CA ASP A 413 -6.50 -23.14 28.51
C ASP A 413 -7.13 -23.39 27.10
N THR A 414 -7.80 -22.39 26.53
CA THR A 414 -8.38 -22.52 25.18
C THR A 414 -7.30 -22.75 24.13
N SER A 415 -7.53 -23.72 23.24
CA SER A 415 -6.64 -24.02 22.11
C SER A 415 -6.37 -22.79 21.25
N THR A 416 -5.09 -22.48 21.07
CA THR A 416 -4.68 -21.33 20.23
C THR A 416 -4.97 -21.57 18.76
N GLU A 417 -4.94 -22.82 18.30
CA GLU A 417 -5.26 -23.23 16.92
C GLU A 417 -6.74 -23.03 16.64
N ALA A 418 -7.61 -23.44 17.54
CA ALA A 418 -9.05 -23.21 17.43
C ALA A 418 -9.38 -21.71 17.37
N MET A 419 -8.76 -20.88 18.22
CA MET A 419 -8.93 -19.44 18.19
C MET A 419 -8.48 -18.82 16.86
N ARG A 420 -7.34 -19.23 16.32
CA ARG A 420 -6.83 -18.78 15.02
C ARG A 420 -7.76 -19.17 13.89
N TYR A 421 -8.26 -20.40 13.91
CA TYR A 421 -9.21 -20.90 12.92
C TYR A 421 -10.49 -20.07 12.88
N VAL A 422 -11.11 -19.83 14.04
CA VAL A 422 -12.36 -19.06 14.16
C VAL A 422 -12.18 -17.58 13.77
N LEU A 423 -11.04 -16.99 14.09
CA LEU A 423 -10.74 -15.57 13.79
C LEU A 423 -10.02 -15.34 12.47
N ASP A 424 -9.66 -16.41 11.76
CA ASP A 424 -8.82 -16.36 10.54
C ASP A 424 -7.55 -15.52 10.73
N LEU A 425 -6.82 -15.82 11.80
CA LEU A 425 -5.55 -15.17 12.13
C LEU A 425 -4.41 -16.18 12.01
N PRO A 426 -3.46 -16.00 11.08
CA PRO A 426 -2.31 -16.91 10.96
C PRO A 426 -1.38 -16.77 12.18
N PRO A 427 -0.60 -17.83 12.53
CA PRO A 427 0.51 -17.73 13.49
C PRO A 427 1.49 -16.63 13.08
N MET A 428 2.21 -16.05 14.04
CA MET A 428 3.19 -14.99 13.78
C MET A 428 4.34 -15.46 12.88
N GLN A 429 4.68 -16.73 12.91
CA GLN A 429 5.69 -17.30 12.00
C GLN A 429 5.23 -17.25 10.54
N ASP A 430 3.98 -17.65 10.27
CA ASP A 430 3.42 -17.63 8.91
C ASP A 430 3.19 -16.19 8.45
N ARG A 431 2.68 -15.33 9.34
CA ARG A 431 2.52 -13.89 9.09
C ARG A 431 3.83 -13.22 8.73
N HIS A 432 4.92 -13.58 9.40
CA HIS A 432 6.27 -13.09 9.12
C HIS A 432 6.72 -13.53 7.71
N LYS A 433 6.59 -14.82 7.37
CA LYS A 433 6.93 -15.35 6.04
C LYS A 433 6.13 -14.62 4.93
N ILE A 434 4.81 -14.49 5.11
CA ILE A 434 3.95 -13.78 4.16
C ILE A 434 4.36 -12.31 4.02
N SER A 435 4.73 -11.65 5.12
CA SER A 435 5.20 -10.26 5.10
C SER A 435 6.53 -10.12 4.35
N GLN A 436 7.45 -11.09 4.50
CA GLN A 436 8.70 -11.14 3.74
C GLN A 436 8.46 -11.35 2.24
N VAL A 437 7.56 -12.24 1.88
CA VAL A 437 7.17 -12.43 0.46
C VAL A 437 6.55 -11.16 -0.13
N LYS A 438 5.65 -10.50 0.60
CA LYS A 438 5.06 -9.20 0.16
C LYS A 438 6.12 -8.13 -0.06
N ALA A 439 7.09 -8.04 0.84
CA ALA A 439 8.21 -7.10 0.72
C ALA A 439 9.12 -7.45 -0.46
N TYR A 440 9.46 -8.73 -0.63
CA TYR A 440 10.26 -9.23 -1.75
C TYR A 440 9.63 -8.92 -3.11
N LEU A 441 8.34 -9.22 -3.27
CA LEU A 441 7.63 -8.98 -4.53
C LEU A 441 7.56 -7.49 -4.88
N ARG A 442 7.49 -6.60 -3.90
CA ARG A 442 7.56 -5.14 -4.14
C ARG A 442 8.94 -4.72 -4.64
N VAL A 443 10.02 -5.26 -4.05
CA VAL A 443 11.38 -5.02 -4.55
C VAL A 443 11.55 -5.59 -5.96
N ALA A 444 11.03 -6.78 -6.23
CA ALA A 444 11.12 -7.42 -7.53
C ALA A 444 10.35 -6.67 -8.63
N ALA A 445 9.25 -6.00 -8.27
CA ALA A 445 8.46 -5.20 -9.20
C ALA A 445 9.10 -3.85 -9.57
N ASP A 446 10.03 -3.34 -8.76
CA ASP A 446 10.67 -2.04 -8.92
C ASP A 446 12.14 -2.19 -9.30
N THR A 447 12.41 -2.14 -10.61
CA THR A 447 13.79 -2.26 -11.15
C THR A 447 14.71 -1.10 -10.73
N SER A 448 14.14 0.04 -10.33
CA SER A 448 14.90 1.18 -9.81
C SER A 448 15.29 1.02 -8.33
N ASN A 449 14.77 0.00 -7.65
CA ASN A 449 15.00 -0.21 -6.24
C ASN A 449 16.47 -0.62 -5.98
N PRO A 450 17.18 0.01 -5.03
CA PRO A 450 18.56 -0.38 -4.69
C PRO A 450 18.76 -1.84 -4.29
N LEU A 451 17.70 -2.53 -3.86
CA LEU A 451 17.72 -3.96 -3.52
C LEU A 451 17.44 -4.89 -4.70
N HIS A 452 17.02 -4.35 -5.85
CA HIS A 452 16.63 -5.18 -6.99
C HIS A 452 17.78 -6.10 -7.46
N ASP A 453 19.01 -5.59 -7.48
CA ASP A 453 20.20 -6.35 -7.86
C ASP A 453 20.58 -7.47 -6.87
N LYS A 454 19.96 -7.46 -5.68
CA LYS A 454 20.16 -8.51 -4.66
C LYS A 454 19.17 -9.67 -4.79
N ILE A 455 18.16 -9.53 -5.65
CA ILE A 455 17.17 -10.59 -5.88
C ILE A 455 17.88 -11.81 -6.48
N GLY A 456 17.59 -12.99 -5.92
CA GLY A 456 18.22 -14.25 -6.34
C GLY A 456 19.58 -14.53 -5.69
N ARG A 457 20.15 -13.59 -4.91
CA ARG A 457 21.35 -13.88 -4.10
C ARG A 457 20.98 -14.74 -2.90
N ASN A 458 21.90 -15.63 -2.49
CA ASN A 458 21.74 -16.44 -1.29
C ASN A 458 22.59 -15.84 -0.15
N ALA A 459 22.14 -14.71 0.40
CA ALA A 459 22.84 -14.00 1.45
C ALA A 459 22.53 -14.57 2.84
N LYS A 460 23.54 -14.58 3.70
CA LYS A 460 23.44 -15.02 5.11
C LYS A 460 23.04 -13.84 6.00
N CYS A 461 22.49 -14.15 7.15
CA CYS A 461 22.28 -13.19 8.22
C CYS A 461 23.17 -13.50 9.43
N ARG A 462 23.10 -12.69 10.49
CA ARG A 462 23.86 -12.90 11.73
C ARG A 462 23.60 -14.25 12.44
N LEU A 463 22.49 -14.90 12.15
CA LEU A 463 22.14 -16.21 12.72
C LEU A 463 22.95 -17.29 12.00
N LYS A 464 23.68 -18.13 12.74
CA LYS A 464 24.62 -19.14 12.20
C LYS A 464 24.08 -20.01 11.06
N ARG A 465 22.78 -20.27 11.02
CA ARG A 465 22.10 -21.08 9.99
C ARG A 465 20.96 -20.30 9.29
N GLY A 466 20.91 -18.97 9.47
CA GLY A 466 19.87 -18.14 8.91
C GLY A 466 20.29 -17.53 7.59
N SER A 467 19.30 -17.21 6.76
CA SER A 467 19.44 -16.40 5.56
C SER A 467 18.87 -15.00 5.81
N GLU A 468 19.29 -14.02 5.03
CA GLU A 468 18.68 -12.69 4.98
C GLU A 468 17.21 -12.79 4.56
N TRP A 469 16.41 -11.78 4.88
CA TRP A 469 14.96 -11.75 4.62
C TRP A 469 14.61 -11.92 3.13
N LEU A 470 15.39 -11.34 2.18
CA LEU A 470 15.20 -11.53 0.73
C LEU A 470 15.36 -13.01 0.34
N THR A 471 16.41 -13.65 0.85
CA THR A 471 16.66 -15.09 0.63
C THR A 471 15.58 -15.95 1.27
N GLN A 472 15.09 -15.59 2.46
CA GLN A 472 14.00 -16.31 3.13
C GLN A 472 12.70 -16.22 2.33
N ALA A 473 12.38 -15.03 1.82
CA ALA A 473 11.21 -14.81 0.95
C ALA A 473 11.29 -15.62 -0.34
N ALA A 474 12.44 -15.60 -1.02
CA ALA A 474 12.66 -16.39 -2.23
C ALA A 474 12.45 -17.90 -1.95
N LYS A 475 13.07 -18.45 -0.88
CA LYS A 475 12.87 -19.84 -0.48
C LYS A 475 11.41 -20.18 -0.16
N THR A 476 10.67 -19.25 0.42
CA THR A 476 9.23 -19.44 0.69
C THR A 476 8.43 -19.51 -0.60
N ILE A 477 8.74 -18.67 -1.60
CA ILE A 477 8.11 -18.72 -2.91
C ILE A 477 8.47 -20.02 -3.63
N ASP A 478 9.75 -20.39 -3.62
CA ASP A 478 10.25 -21.62 -4.29
C ASP A 478 9.66 -22.89 -3.66
N SER A 479 9.34 -22.88 -2.36
CA SER A 479 8.69 -24.02 -1.71
C SER A 479 7.24 -24.22 -2.16
N CYS A 480 6.62 -23.19 -2.74
CA CYS A 480 5.34 -23.29 -3.43
C CYS A 480 5.60 -23.76 -4.86
N THR A 481 5.76 -25.05 -5.08
CA THR A 481 6.29 -25.73 -6.28
C THR A 481 5.70 -25.33 -7.62
N SER A 482 4.64 -24.58 -7.65
CA SER A 482 3.86 -24.22 -8.83
C SER A 482 4.11 -22.77 -9.32
N VAL A 483 4.89 -21.95 -8.59
CA VAL A 483 5.11 -20.53 -8.97
C VAL A 483 6.40 -20.36 -9.73
N GLN A 484 6.47 -20.86 -10.96
CA GLN A 484 7.70 -20.77 -11.79
C GLN A 484 7.80 -19.46 -12.56
N ASN A 485 6.68 -18.79 -12.87
CA ASN A 485 6.63 -17.60 -13.72
C ASN A 485 6.08 -16.39 -12.97
N VAL A 486 6.90 -15.76 -12.12
CA VAL A 486 6.53 -14.51 -11.45
C VAL A 486 6.80 -13.34 -12.38
N ARG A 487 5.80 -12.50 -12.61
CA ARG A 487 5.95 -11.25 -13.35
C ARG A 487 6.95 -10.32 -12.65
N ARG A 488 7.95 -9.88 -13.39
CA ARG A 488 8.86 -8.80 -12.99
C ARG A 488 8.31 -7.49 -13.53
N GLY A 489 8.00 -6.55 -12.64
CA GLY A 489 7.44 -5.25 -12.99
C GLY A 489 5.99 -5.04 -12.54
N GLU A 490 5.51 -3.80 -12.64
CA GLU A 490 4.13 -3.46 -12.27
C GLU A 490 3.14 -4.15 -13.20
N ALA A 491 2.16 -4.85 -12.61
CA ALA A 491 1.11 -5.52 -13.37
C ALA A 491 0.10 -4.52 -13.96
N TRP A 492 -0.09 -3.37 -13.32
CA TRP A 492 -1.02 -2.32 -13.75
C TRP A 492 -0.27 -1.02 -13.96
N LYS A 493 -0.34 -0.48 -15.16
CA LYS A 493 0.30 0.79 -15.53
C LYS A 493 -0.76 1.82 -15.84
N VAL A 494 -0.55 3.05 -15.38
CA VAL A 494 -1.35 4.18 -15.85
C VAL A 494 -0.93 4.46 -17.29
N VAL A 495 -1.88 4.38 -18.20
CA VAL A 495 -1.65 4.65 -19.62
C VAL A 495 -2.14 6.07 -19.89
N GLU A 496 -1.26 6.92 -20.37
CA GLU A 496 -1.69 8.17 -21.00
C GLU A 496 -2.29 7.83 -22.36
N ASP A 497 -3.61 7.79 -22.42
CA ASP A 497 -4.30 7.69 -23.69
C ASP A 497 -4.39 9.09 -24.28
N PRO A 498 -3.67 9.40 -25.37
CA PRO A 498 -3.79 10.69 -26.06
C PRO A 498 -5.18 10.88 -26.69
N THR A 499 -5.96 9.80 -26.78
CA THR A 499 -7.34 9.84 -27.30
C THR A 499 -8.27 9.18 -26.27
N GLU A 500 -8.97 9.99 -25.47
CA GLU A 500 -10.00 9.53 -24.50
C GLU A 500 -11.13 8.68 -25.12
N GLN A 501 -11.12 8.56 -26.44
CA GLN A 501 -12.06 7.76 -27.22
C GLN A 501 -11.78 6.26 -27.17
N PHE A 502 -10.61 5.82 -26.63
CA PHE A 502 -10.19 4.43 -26.71
C PHE A 502 -10.86 3.53 -25.67
N THR A 503 -11.14 4.03 -24.47
CA THR A 503 -11.76 3.22 -23.40
C THR A 503 -12.92 3.95 -22.73
N THR A 504 -14.14 3.42 -22.87
CA THR A 504 -15.32 3.87 -22.15
C THR A 504 -15.71 2.82 -21.12
N VAL A 505 -15.94 3.21 -19.85
CA VAL A 505 -16.34 2.28 -18.78
C VAL A 505 -17.75 2.60 -18.32
N ILE A 506 -18.66 1.63 -18.47
CA ILE A 506 -20.06 1.71 -18.07
C ILE A 506 -20.29 0.76 -16.89
N SER A 507 -20.65 1.31 -15.75
CA SER A 507 -20.97 0.56 -14.55
C SER A 507 -22.12 1.23 -13.79
N THR A 508 -23.17 1.52 -14.54
CA THR A 508 -24.45 2.05 -14.00
C THR A 508 -25.14 1.05 -13.10
N LEU A 509 -24.97 -0.24 -13.38
CA LEU A 509 -25.47 -1.32 -12.55
C LEU A 509 -24.59 -1.52 -11.31
N GLY A 510 -25.21 -1.62 -10.13
CA GLY A 510 -24.55 -1.94 -8.87
C GLY A 510 -24.63 -3.43 -8.52
N ARG A 511 -23.97 -3.83 -7.41
CA ARG A 511 -24.03 -5.22 -6.91
C ARG A 511 -25.43 -5.63 -6.43
N GLU A 512 -26.26 -4.67 -6.06
CA GLU A 512 -27.66 -4.84 -5.66
C GLU A 512 -28.52 -5.42 -6.77
N CYS A 513 -28.14 -5.24 -8.03
CA CYS A 513 -28.84 -5.80 -9.18
C CYS A 513 -28.80 -7.35 -9.24
N ARG A 514 -27.95 -7.99 -8.43
CA ARG A 514 -27.95 -9.46 -8.25
C ARG A 514 -29.23 -9.98 -7.62
N GLU A 515 -29.96 -9.15 -6.88
CA GLU A 515 -31.21 -9.48 -6.22
C GLU A 515 -32.44 -9.26 -7.14
N TRP A 516 -32.21 -8.73 -8.35
CA TRP A 516 -33.27 -8.55 -9.34
C TRP A 516 -33.74 -9.88 -9.94
N ALA A 517 -34.93 -9.89 -10.49
CA ALA A 517 -35.35 -11.03 -11.28
C ALA A 517 -34.37 -11.28 -12.44
N PRO A 518 -33.94 -12.51 -12.70
CA PRO A 518 -32.91 -12.81 -13.71
C PRO A 518 -33.20 -12.21 -15.09
N GLY A 519 -34.45 -12.18 -15.52
CA GLY A 519 -34.86 -11.57 -16.78
C GLY A 519 -34.70 -10.03 -16.80
N ALA A 520 -34.85 -9.35 -15.67
CA ALA A 520 -34.70 -7.90 -15.60
C ALA A 520 -33.21 -7.49 -15.71
N ALA A 521 -32.31 -8.19 -15.01
CA ALA A 521 -30.88 -7.96 -15.11
C ALA A 521 -30.34 -8.25 -16.52
N HIS A 522 -30.84 -9.32 -17.15
CA HIS A 522 -30.48 -9.65 -18.52
C HIS A 522 -30.90 -8.54 -19.52
N ALA A 523 -32.17 -8.11 -19.45
CA ALA A 523 -32.69 -7.08 -20.33
C ALA A 523 -31.93 -5.76 -20.22
N GLU A 524 -31.57 -5.37 -18.98
CA GLU A 524 -30.83 -4.15 -18.75
C GLU A 524 -29.39 -4.22 -19.30
N VAL A 525 -28.69 -5.35 -19.11
CA VAL A 525 -27.34 -5.54 -19.67
C VAL A 525 -27.37 -5.54 -21.19
N GLU A 526 -28.37 -6.21 -21.82
CA GLU A 526 -28.53 -6.18 -23.29
C GLU A 526 -28.82 -4.75 -23.79
N THR A 527 -29.66 -3.98 -23.07
CA THR A 527 -29.93 -2.56 -23.40
C THR A 527 -28.63 -1.75 -23.34
N LEU A 528 -27.80 -1.91 -22.30
CA LEU A 528 -26.52 -1.23 -22.20
C LEU A 528 -25.55 -1.63 -23.33
N ILE A 529 -25.58 -2.89 -23.75
CA ILE A 529 -24.79 -3.37 -24.89
C ILE A 529 -25.28 -2.70 -26.18
N GLU A 530 -26.61 -2.70 -26.44
CA GLU A 530 -27.22 -2.10 -27.63
C GLU A 530 -26.97 -0.61 -27.72
N GLU A 531 -27.09 0.13 -26.62
CA GLU A 531 -26.85 1.58 -26.57
C GLU A 531 -25.38 1.93 -26.84
N ASN A 532 -24.44 1.04 -26.52
CA ASN A 532 -23.00 1.31 -26.54
C ASN A 532 -22.25 0.53 -27.65
N SER A 533 -22.95 -0.24 -28.48
CA SER A 533 -22.39 -0.98 -29.62
C SER A 533 -23.11 -0.64 -30.92
N ARG A 534 -22.48 -0.98 -32.03
CA ARG A 534 -23.05 -0.90 -33.39
C ARG A 534 -23.16 -2.28 -33.98
N VAL A 535 -23.99 -2.44 -35.01
CA VAL A 535 -24.05 -3.67 -35.81
C VAL A 535 -22.65 -3.95 -36.36
N GLY A 536 -22.11 -5.13 -36.06
CA GLY A 536 -20.76 -5.52 -36.45
C GLY A 536 -19.67 -5.31 -35.36
N ASP A 537 -19.99 -4.69 -34.22
CA ASP A 537 -19.07 -4.62 -33.09
C ASP A 537 -18.92 -6.01 -32.43
N LEU A 538 -17.71 -6.34 -31.99
CA LEU A 538 -17.43 -7.57 -31.27
C LEU A 538 -17.81 -7.44 -29.82
N ILE A 539 -18.65 -8.34 -29.31
CA ILE A 539 -19.05 -8.40 -27.91
C ILE A 539 -18.41 -9.61 -27.25
N VAL A 540 -17.68 -9.40 -26.17
CA VAL A 540 -16.94 -10.46 -25.46
C VAL A 540 -17.34 -10.46 -23.99
N PHE A 541 -17.87 -11.59 -23.54
CA PHE A 541 -18.14 -11.88 -22.14
C PHE A 541 -16.95 -12.59 -21.54
N THR A 542 -16.50 -12.16 -20.36
CA THR A 542 -15.38 -12.76 -19.65
C THR A 542 -15.78 -13.12 -18.23
N ASP A 543 -15.29 -14.27 -17.75
CA ASP A 543 -15.51 -14.69 -16.36
C ASP A 543 -14.36 -15.54 -15.83
N GLY A 544 -14.20 -15.53 -14.50
CA GLY A 544 -13.19 -16.27 -13.77
C GLY A 544 -13.73 -17.04 -12.58
N SER A 545 -13.64 -18.37 -12.63
CA SER A 545 -14.12 -19.28 -11.60
C SER A 545 -12.98 -19.76 -10.70
N VAL A 546 -13.17 -19.70 -9.37
CA VAL A 546 -12.19 -20.17 -8.39
C VAL A 546 -12.82 -21.21 -7.47
N THR A 547 -12.38 -22.44 -7.59
CA THR A 547 -12.70 -23.51 -6.64
C THR A 547 -11.50 -23.70 -5.72
N ARG A 548 -11.63 -23.26 -4.45
CA ARG A 548 -10.56 -23.26 -3.46
C ARG A 548 -9.97 -24.68 -3.31
N ASN A 549 -8.64 -24.77 -3.35
CA ASN A 549 -7.84 -26.00 -3.24
C ASN A 549 -8.14 -27.06 -4.33
N LYS A 550 -8.75 -26.66 -5.45
CA LYS A 550 -8.98 -27.55 -6.59
C LYS A 550 -8.48 -26.97 -7.90
N LYS A 551 -9.04 -25.84 -8.31
CA LYS A 551 -8.61 -25.17 -9.54
C LYS A 551 -9.08 -23.72 -9.60
N SER A 552 -8.40 -22.93 -10.42
CA SER A 552 -8.86 -21.63 -10.89
C SER A 552 -8.93 -21.66 -12.40
N GLY A 553 -10.11 -21.41 -12.96
CA GLY A 553 -10.35 -21.35 -14.39
C GLY A 553 -10.75 -19.95 -14.84
N TRP A 554 -10.58 -19.67 -16.12
CA TRP A 554 -10.99 -18.44 -16.77
C TRP A 554 -11.40 -18.72 -18.21
N ALA A 555 -12.34 -17.92 -18.71
CA ALA A 555 -12.88 -18.12 -20.04
C ALA A 555 -13.39 -16.82 -20.66
N TYR A 556 -13.55 -16.85 -21.98
CA TYR A 556 -14.34 -15.85 -22.70
C TYR A 556 -15.28 -16.49 -23.71
N SER A 557 -16.39 -15.80 -24.00
CA SER A 557 -17.30 -16.09 -25.09
C SER A 557 -17.47 -14.85 -25.96
N ALA A 558 -17.02 -14.92 -27.21
CA ALA A 558 -17.07 -13.82 -28.17
C ALA A 558 -18.27 -13.98 -29.11
N ARG A 559 -19.04 -12.90 -29.27
CA ARG A 559 -20.26 -12.84 -30.07
C ARG A 559 -20.21 -11.74 -31.11
N LEU A 560 -20.73 -12.06 -32.31
CA LEU A 560 -20.93 -11.10 -33.37
C LEU A 560 -22.38 -11.18 -33.82
N ASN A 561 -23.11 -10.05 -33.79
CA ASN A 561 -24.52 -10.00 -34.13
C ASN A 561 -25.35 -11.09 -33.39
N GLY A 562 -25.09 -11.23 -32.08
CA GLY A 562 -25.78 -12.20 -31.22
C GLY A 562 -25.36 -13.68 -31.37
N LYS A 563 -24.51 -14.02 -32.35
CA LYS A 563 -24.00 -15.38 -32.56
C LYS A 563 -22.63 -15.56 -31.93
N VAL A 564 -22.40 -16.65 -31.24
CA VAL A 564 -21.10 -17.06 -30.73
C VAL A 564 -20.18 -17.36 -31.91
N ILE A 565 -19.03 -16.73 -31.97
CA ILE A 565 -18.04 -16.91 -33.03
C ILE A 565 -16.72 -17.50 -32.52
N ALA A 566 -16.39 -17.30 -31.22
CA ALA A 566 -15.24 -17.89 -30.58
C ALA A 566 -15.48 -18.06 -29.08
N GLU A 567 -14.97 -19.14 -28.53
CA GLU A 567 -14.92 -19.41 -27.09
C GLU A 567 -13.59 -20.06 -26.77
N ASN A 568 -13.03 -19.72 -25.65
CA ASN A 568 -11.83 -20.38 -25.14
C ASN A 568 -11.80 -20.32 -23.63
N SER A 569 -11.19 -21.33 -23.02
CA SER A 569 -11.03 -21.42 -21.58
C SER A 569 -9.69 -22.06 -21.22
N SER A 570 -9.16 -21.73 -20.06
CA SER A 570 -7.98 -22.36 -19.49
C SER A 570 -8.07 -22.38 -17.97
N ALA A 571 -7.33 -23.24 -17.30
CA ALA A 571 -7.32 -23.33 -15.85
C ALA A 571 -5.94 -23.69 -15.31
N THR A 572 -5.72 -23.41 -14.03
CA THR A 572 -4.56 -23.85 -13.25
C THR A 572 -5.04 -24.60 -11.99
N ASP A 573 -4.22 -25.48 -11.47
CA ASP A 573 -4.41 -26.18 -10.19
C ASP A 573 -4.20 -25.26 -8.96
N LEU A 574 -3.74 -24.04 -9.18
CA LEU A 574 -3.51 -23.06 -8.13
C LEU A 574 -4.77 -22.30 -7.75
N THR A 575 -4.89 -21.95 -6.46
CA THR A 575 -5.95 -21.06 -6.00
C THR A 575 -5.56 -19.60 -6.25
N LEU A 576 -6.09 -19.01 -7.30
CA LEU A 576 -5.89 -17.59 -7.62
C LEU A 576 -6.90 -16.69 -6.90
N SER A 577 -6.75 -15.38 -6.98
CA SER A 577 -7.79 -14.44 -6.62
C SER A 577 -8.82 -14.34 -7.76
N SER A 578 -10.09 -14.07 -7.44
CA SER A 578 -11.14 -13.81 -8.44
C SER A 578 -10.70 -12.72 -9.44
N MET A 579 -10.03 -11.65 -8.98
CA MET A 579 -9.51 -10.64 -9.88
C MET A 579 -8.43 -11.18 -10.84
N ALA A 580 -7.56 -12.08 -10.38
CA ALA A 580 -6.54 -12.65 -11.24
C ALA A 580 -7.11 -13.58 -12.32
N THR A 581 -8.17 -14.32 -12.00
CA THR A 581 -8.88 -15.15 -13.00
C THR A 581 -9.57 -14.29 -14.04
N GLU A 582 -10.21 -13.18 -13.64
CA GLU A 582 -10.80 -12.21 -14.56
C GLU A 582 -9.76 -11.55 -15.49
N VAL A 583 -8.62 -11.12 -14.92
CA VAL A 583 -7.52 -10.58 -15.73
C VAL A 583 -7.03 -11.60 -16.76
N ASN A 584 -6.93 -12.88 -16.38
CA ASN A 584 -6.53 -13.94 -17.30
C ASN A 584 -7.59 -14.18 -18.38
N ALA A 585 -8.89 -14.12 -18.05
CA ALA A 585 -9.98 -14.22 -19.03
C ALA A 585 -9.90 -13.11 -20.09
N ILE A 586 -9.74 -11.87 -19.64
CA ILE A 586 -9.59 -10.72 -20.54
C ILE A 586 -8.29 -10.83 -21.38
N THR A 587 -7.18 -11.27 -20.77
CA THR A 587 -5.92 -11.47 -21.49
C THR A 587 -6.06 -12.55 -22.57
N LEU A 588 -6.76 -13.64 -22.26
CA LEU A 588 -7.03 -14.72 -23.23
C LEU A 588 -7.87 -14.18 -24.41
N ALA A 589 -8.91 -13.39 -24.12
CA ALA A 589 -9.75 -12.76 -25.15
C ALA A 589 -8.94 -11.77 -26.02
N LEU A 590 -8.19 -10.86 -25.41
CA LEU A 590 -7.38 -9.87 -26.13
C LEU A 590 -6.27 -10.54 -26.97
N THR A 591 -5.72 -11.67 -26.51
CA THR A 591 -4.75 -12.45 -27.29
C THR A 591 -5.35 -12.97 -28.59
N TRP A 592 -6.57 -13.49 -28.55
CA TRP A 592 -7.28 -13.91 -29.75
C TRP A 592 -7.67 -12.72 -30.63
N ILE A 593 -8.17 -11.63 -30.04
CA ILE A 593 -8.62 -10.42 -30.76
C ILE A 593 -7.45 -9.74 -31.48
N ALA A 594 -6.23 -9.78 -30.93
CA ALA A 594 -5.05 -9.16 -31.53
C ALA A 594 -4.71 -9.74 -32.96
N GLU A 595 -5.25 -10.89 -33.30
CA GLU A 595 -5.10 -11.56 -34.59
C GLU A 595 -6.36 -11.40 -35.49
N GLN A 596 -7.36 -10.65 -35.04
CA GLN A 596 -8.61 -10.49 -35.75
C GLN A 596 -8.78 -9.06 -36.34
N PRO A 597 -9.56 -8.87 -37.41
CA PRO A 597 -9.75 -7.58 -38.07
C PRO A 597 -10.85 -6.70 -37.46
N TYR A 598 -11.16 -6.86 -36.17
CA TYR A 598 -12.23 -6.08 -35.52
C TYR A 598 -11.70 -4.72 -35.09
N GLU A 599 -12.47 -3.64 -35.36
CA GLU A 599 -12.13 -2.29 -35.00
C GLU A 599 -12.74 -1.83 -33.66
N ARG A 600 -13.84 -2.45 -33.24
CA ARG A 600 -14.59 -2.05 -32.06
C ARG A 600 -14.91 -3.26 -31.20
N LEU A 601 -14.69 -3.13 -29.91
CA LEU A 601 -14.82 -4.19 -28.92
C LEU A 601 -15.68 -3.73 -27.72
N VAL A 602 -16.62 -4.56 -27.31
CA VAL A 602 -17.34 -4.42 -26.06
C VAL A 602 -16.93 -5.58 -25.16
N ILE A 603 -16.33 -5.31 -24.01
CA ILE A 603 -16.01 -6.30 -22.98
C ILE A 603 -17.03 -6.21 -21.87
N VAL A 604 -17.69 -7.32 -21.59
CA VAL A 604 -18.67 -7.47 -20.51
C VAL A 604 -18.09 -8.37 -19.44
N THR A 605 -17.95 -7.87 -18.20
CA THR A 605 -17.31 -8.59 -17.09
C THR A 605 -18.03 -8.31 -15.76
N ASP A 606 -18.03 -9.26 -14.84
CA ASP A 606 -18.56 -9.09 -13.48
C ASP A 606 -17.53 -8.53 -12.46
N SER A 607 -16.30 -8.23 -12.91
CA SER A 607 -15.21 -7.73 -12.09
C SER A 607 -15.22 -6.21 -11.94
N LEU A 608 -16.00 -5.69 -10.99
CA LEU A 608 -15.96 -4.25 -10.63
C LEU A 608 -14.54 -3.77 -10.29
N SER A 609 -13.70 -4.61 -9.69
CA SER A 609 -12.33 -4.26 -9.33
C SER A 609 -11.44 -4.04 -10.57
N THR A 610 -11.63 -4.79 -11.62
CA THR A 610 -10.97 -4.62 -12.92
C THR A 610 -11.47 -3.35 -13.61
N LEU A 611 -12.78 -3.17 -13.68
CA LEU A 611 -13.39 -1.98 -14.28
C LEU A 611 -12.97 -0.69 -13.58
N GLU A 612 -12.86 -0.70 -12.26
CA GLU A 612 -12.40 0.47 -11.51
C GLU A 612 -10.94 0.84 -11.82
N LYS A 613 -10.09 -0.14 -12.10
CA LYS A 613 -8.71 0.13 -12.56
C LYS A 613 -8.70 0.72 -13.96
N VAL A 614 -9.48 0.15 -14.88
CA VAL A 614 -9.61 0.69 -16.25
C VAL A 614 -10.17 2.10 -16.23
N ARG A 615 -11.18 2.37 -15.41
CA ARG A 615 -11.74 3.73 -15.21
C ARG A 615 -10.69 4.72 -14.72
N ARG A 616 -9.76 4.29 -13.88
CA ARG A 616 -8.61 5.09 -13.43
C ARG A 616 -7.49 5.17 -14.46
N LYS A 617 -7.75 4.81 -15.71
CA LYS A 617 -6.76 4.76 -16.81
C LYS A 617 -5.56 3.85 -16.49
N SER A 618 -5.77 2.81 -15.69
CA SER A 618 -4.76 1.81 -15.39
C SER A 618 -5.10 0.53 -16.15
N LEU A 619 -4.26 0.17 -17.14
CA LEU A 619 -4.38 -1.06 -17.89
C LEU A 619 -3.40 -2.11 -17.38
N HIS A 620 -3.77 -3.37 -17.53
CA HIS A 620 -2.83 -4.46 -17.24
C HIS A 620 -1.68 -4.43 -18.25
N ALA A 621 -0.46 -4.66 -17.79
CA ALA A 621 0.73 -4.52 -18.61
C ALA A 621 0.76 -5.48 -19.81
N ASP A 622 0.04 -6.62 -19.74
CA ASP A 622 -0.09 -7.57 -20.87
C ASP A 622 -1.11 -7.11 -21.90
N TRP A 623 -2.06 -6.24 -21.54
CA TRP A 623 -3.10 -5.79 -22.45
C TRP A 623 -2.61 -4.74 -23.44
N THR A 624 -1.76 -3.82 -22.99
CA THR A 624 -1.26 -2.71 -23.82
C THR A 624 -0.60 -3.21 -25.12
N PRO A 625 0.34 -4.18 -25.11
CA PRO A 625 0.92 -4.71 -26.35
C PRO A 625 -0.09 -5.43 -27.24
N LEU A 626 -1.07 -6.12 -26.66
CA LEU A 626 -2.11 -6.82 -27.41
C LEU A 626 -3.05 -5.84 -28.11
N ILE A 627 -3.47 -4.78 -27.39
CA ILE A 627 -4.29 -3.70 -27.93
C ILE A 627 -3.55 -2.97 -29.05
N GLN A 628 -2.26 -2.65 -28.86
CA GLN A 628 -1.45 -1.98 -29.89
C GLN A 628 -1.24 -2.82 -31.14
N ARG A 629 -1.22 -4.15 -31.04
CA ARG A 629 -1.11 -5.07 -32.17
C ARG A 629 -2.45 -5.29 -32.89
N SER A 630 -3.56 -5.03 -32.24
CA SER A 630 -4.91 -5.23 -32.79
C SER A 630 -5.31 -4.10 -33.73
N SER A 631 -6.39 -4.30 -34.49
CA SER A 631 -7.04 -3.27 -35.32
C SER A 631 -8.01 -2.42 -34.51
N LEU A 632 -8.07 -2.54 -33.18
CA LEU A 632 -9.05 -1.87 -32.34
C LEU A 632 -8.87 -0.37 -32.33
N THR A 633 -9.96 0.37 -32.56
CA THR A 633 -10.04 1.81 -32.46
C THR A 633 -10.85 2.28 -31.25
N LYS A 634 -11.72 1.38 -30.70
CA LYS A 634 -12.51 1.66 -29.52
C LYS A 634 -12.75 0.40 -28.70
N ILE A 635 -12.63 0.53 -27.37
CA ILE A 635 -12.99 -0.53 -26.39
C ILE A 635 -14.00 0.05 -25.41
N THR A 636 -15.16 -0.61 -25.28
CA THR A 636 -16.19 -0.28 -24.29
C THR A 636 -16.21 -1.38 -23.24
N TRP A 637 -16.21 -1.00 -21.97
CA TRP A 637 -16.24 -1.92 -20.83
C TRP A 637 -17.56 -1.80 -20.10
N ILE A 638 -18.29 -2.89 -19.98
CA ILE A 638 -19.61 -2.93 -19.34
C ILE A 638 -19.56 -3.85 -18.12
N TYR A 639 -20.07 -3.35 -17.00
CA TYR A 639 -20.29 -4.19 -15.82
C TYR A 639 -21.54 -5.03 -15.99
N CYS A 640 -21.40 -6.33 -15.74
CA CYS A 640 -22.49 -7.29 -15.65
C CYS A 640 -22.57 -7.87 -14.23
N PRO A 641 -23.72 -7.87 -13.54
CA PRO A 641 -23.83 -8.56 -12.25
C PRO A 641 -23.62 -10.07 -12.42
N GLY A 642 -22.64 -10.64 -11.72
CA GLY A 642 -22.39 -12.10 -11.76
C GLY A 642 -23.56 -12.90 -11.19
N HIS A 643 -23.86 -14.06 -11.78
CA HIS A 643 -24.98 -14.98 -11.41
C HIS A 643 -26.36 -14.30 -11.43
N ALA A 644 -26.59 -13.33 -12.31
CA ALA A 644 -27.85 -12.61 -12.47
C ALA A 644 -28.68 -13.07 -13.66
N GLY A 645 -28.37 -14.22 -14.27
CA GLY A 645 -29.08 -14.78 -15.39
C GLY A 645 -28.80 -14.14 -16.75
N VAL A 646 -27.68 -13.38 -16.87
CA VAL A 646 -27.24 -12.79 -18.14
C VAL A 646 -26.60 -13.88 -19.01
N SER A 647 -27.23 -14.24 -20.12
CA SER A 647 -26.89 -15.44 -20.91
C SER A 647 -25.45 -15.52 -21.37
N GLY A 648 -24.85 -14.40 -21.71
CA GLY A 648 -23.43 -14.33 -22.12
C GLY A 648 -22.47 -14.56 -20.98
N ASN A 649 -22.75 -13.97 -19.81
CA ASN A 649 -21.94 -14.12 -18.62
C ASN A 649 -22.04 -15.54 -18.03
N GLU A 650 -23.24 -16.10 -17.97
CA GLU A 650 -23.45 -17.48 -17.50
C GLU A 650 -22.75 -18.52 -18.42
N ALA A 651 -22.65 -18.23 -19.72
CA ALA A 651 -21.89 -19.07 -20.64
C ALA A 651 -20.39 -19.00 -20.35
N ALA A 652 -19.83 -17.80 -20.10
CA ALA A 652 -18.43 -17.62 -19.75
C ALA A 652 -18.11 -18.26 -18.38
N ASP A 653 -18.97 -18.10 -17.35
CA ASP A 653 -18.82 -18.73 -16.03
C ASP A 653 -18.79 -20.26 -16.15
N LYS A 654 -19.72 -20.84 -16.92
CA LYS A 654 -19.73 -22.28 -17.17
C LYS A 654 -18.45 -22.76 -17.84
N LEU A 655 -17.99 -22.07 -18.88
CA LEU A 655 -16.72 -22.40 -19.56
C LEU A 655 -15.53 -22.31 -18.62
N ALA A 656 -15.45 -21.28 -17.78
CA ALA A 656 -14.40 -21.13 -16.76
C ALA A 656 -14.46 -22.26 -15.72
N GLY A 657 -15.67 -22.63 -15.28
CA GLY A 657 -15.91 -23.74 -14.37
C GLY A 657 -15.47 -25.09 -14.95
N ASP A 658 -15.72 -25.34 -16.25
CA ASP A 658 -15.42 -26.60 -16.94
C ASP A 658 -13.99 -26.66 -17.52
N ALA A 659 -13.23 -25.53 -17.50
CA ALA A 659 -11.91 -25.42 -18.11
C ALA A 659 -10.93 -26.50 -17.65
N GLN A 660 -10.13 -27.03 -18.58
CA GLN A 660 -9.07 -28.02 -18.28
C GLN A 660 -7.81 -27.34 -17.76
N ILE A 661 -7.10 -28.01 -16.85
CA ILE A 661 -5.86 -27.49 -16.26
C ILE A 661 -4.72 -27.55 -17.27
N GLU A 662 -4.17 -26.37 -17.61
CA GLU A 662 -3.00 -26.20 -18.44
C GLU A 662 -1.87 -25.56 -17.64
N THR A 663 -0.91 -26.33 -17.17
CA THR A 663 0.06 -25.93 -16.13
C THR A 663 1.20 -24.99 -16.58
N ASN A 664 1.38 -24.65 -17.87
CA ASN A 664 2.67 -24.12 -18.32
C ASN A 664 2.71 -22.69 -18.87
N LYS A 665 1.66 -21.89 -18.79
CA LYS A 665 1.61 -20.59 -19.48
C LYS A 665 1.18 -19.36 -18.68
N VAL A 666 0.86 -19.50 -17.40
CA VAL A 666 0.30 -18.37 -16.62
C VAL A 666 1.41 -17.54 -16.02
N LEU A 667 1.42 -16.25 -16.35
CA LEU A 667 2.28 -15.26 -15.73
C LEU A 667 1.60 -14.74 -14.46
N TYR A 668 2.17 -15.05 -13.29
CA TYR A 668 1.59 -14.67 -12.00
C TYR A 668 1.97 -13.26 -11.62
N ASP A 669 0.99 -12.40 -11.43
CA ASP A 669 1.21 -11.09 -10.84
C ASP A 669 1.58 -11.20 -9.34
N PRO A 670 2.18 -10.17 -8.72
CA PRO A 670 2.56 -10.21 -7.31
C PRO A 670 1.39 -10.51 -6.35
N GLN A 671 0.16 -10.13 -6.69
CA GLN A 671 -1.01 -10.39 -5.85
C GLN A 671 -1.42 -11.87 -5.92
N ALA A 672 -1.37 -12.46 -7.10
CA ALA A 672 -1.60 -13.89 -7.30
C ALA A 672 -0.58 -14.71 -6.51
N VAL A 673 0.71 -14.38 -6.60
CA VAL A 673 1.77 -15.06 -5.82
C VAL A 673 1.52 -14.98 -4.33
N ILE A 674 1.15 -13.81 -3.81
CA ILE A 674 0.82 -13.66 -2.39
C ILE A 674 -0.31 -14.61 -1.99
N LYS A 675 -1.36 -14.72 -2.79
CA LYS A 675 -2.50 -15.61 -2.50
C LYS A 675 -2.12 -17.08 -2.54
N ILE A 676 -1.31 -17.48 -3.52
CA ILE A 676 -0.80 -18.85 -3.62
C ILE A 676 0.03 -19.20 -2.38
N VAL A 677 0.95 -18.32 -1.97
CA VAL A 677 1.77 -18.52 -0.78
C VAL A 677 0.91 -18.56 0.50
N GLU A 678 -0.05 -17.66 0.64
CA GLU A 678 -1.00 -17.66 1.77
C GLU A 678 -1.78 -18.99 1.84
N SER A 679 -2.26 -19.50 0.71
CA SER A 679 -2.98 -20.78 0.61
C SER A 679 -2.06 -21.96 0.95
N SER A 680 -0.91 -22.06 0.30
CA SER A 680 0.06 -23.15 0.52
C SER A 680 0.52 -23.24 1.99
N ILE A 681 0.80 -22.11 2.63
CA ILE A 681 1.15 -22.08 4.06
C ILE A 681 -0.04 -22.52 4.92
N SER A 682 -1.27 -22.14 4.55
CA SER A 682 -2.48 -22.54 5.26
C SER A 682 -2.74 -24.05 5.15
N ASP A 683 -2.60 -24.61 3.95
CA ASP A 683 -2.86 -26.02 3.67
C ASP A 683 -1.82 -26.92 4.39
N ALA A 684 -0.53 -26.59 4.30
CA ALA A 684 0.53 -27.29 5.02
C ALA A 684 0.34 -27.27 6.54
N ARG A 685 -0.30 -26.22 7.07
CA ARG A 685 -0.65 -26.15 8.49
C ARG A 685 -1.84 -27.03 8.82
N ASP A 686 -2.89 -27.00 8.00
CA ASP A 686 -4.09 -27.80 8.24
C ASP A 686 -3.76 -29.30 8.21
N ASP A 687 -2.87 -29.73 7.33
CA ASP A 687 -2.32 -31.10 7.32
C ASP A 687 -1.53 -31.46 8.59
N SER A 688 -0.77 -30.50 9.14
CA SER A 688 0.06 -30.71 10.34
C SER A 688 -0.72 -30.60 11.65
N THR A 689 -1.87 -29.91 11.68
CA THR A 689 -2.67 -29.65 12.89
C THR A 689 -3.73 -30.73 13.17
N SER A 690 -3.72 -31.84 12.43
CA SER A 690 -4.58 -33.00 12.66
C SER A 690 -4.54 -33.60 14.09
N SER A 691 -3.68 -33.03 14.97
CA SER A 691 -3.53 -33.48 16.36
C SER A 691 -4.35 -32.68 17.39
N SER A 692 -4.94 -31.51 17.03
CA SER A 692 -5.74 -30.72 17.99
C SER A 692 -7.19 -31.22 18.03
N HIS A 693 -7.53 -31.97 19.07
CA HIS A 693 -8.89 -32.47 19.28
C HIS A 693 -9.95 -31.37 19.23
N THR A 694 -9.68 -30.20 19.80
CA THR A 694 -10.60 -29.04 19.78
C THR A 694 -10.82 -28.52 18.36
N LEU A 695 -9.78 -28.45 17.52
CA LEU A 695 -9.90 -28.00 16.14
C LEU A 695 -10.68 -28.99 15.29
N LEU A 696 -10.39 -30.28 15.44
CA LEU A 696 -11.14 -31.34 14.75
C LEU A 696 -12.64 -31.31 15.10
N SER A 697 -12.96 -31.20 16.40
CA SER A 697 -14.34 -31.08 16.87
C SER A 697 -15.06 -29.84 16.29
N LEU A 698 -14.37 -28.70 16.11
CA LEU A 698 -14.95 -27.53 15.47
C LEU A 698 -15.26 -27.79 13.98
N ILE A 699 -14.33 -28.41 13.27
CA ILE A 699 -14.51 -28.73 11.83
C ILE A 699 -15.65 -29.74 11.65
N GLU A 700 -15.69 -30.79 12.45
CA GLU A 700 -16.75 -31.81 12.45
C GLU A 700 -18.12 -31.21 12.80
N SER A 701 -18.15 -30.16 13.63
CA SER A 701 -19.37 -29.41 13.97
C SER A 701 -19.82 -28.46 12.86
N GLY A 702 -19.16 -28.42 11.70
CA GLY A 702 -19.50 -27.57 10.57
C GLY A 702 -19.06 -26.11 10.73
N VAL A 703 -18.22 -25.79 11.73
CA VAL A 703 -17.63 -24.43 11.87
C VAL A 703 -16.59 -24.21 10.78
N MET A 704 -16.78 -23.18 9.98
CA MET A 704 -15.84 -22.84 8.92
C MET A 704 -14.77 -21.86 9.41
N ARG A 705 -13.62 -21.87 8.74
CA ARG A 705 -12.53 -20.91 9.01
C ARG A 705 -13.06 -19.49 8.85
N GLY A 706 -12.85 -18.65 9.85
CA GLY A 706 -13.26 -17.27 9.82
C GLY A 706 -14.71 -16.98 10.22
N ASP A 707 -15.51 -17.97 10.59
CA ASP A 707 -16.90 -17.77 11.03
C ASP A 707 -17.03 -16.74 12.16
N GLY A 708 -16.02 -16.62 13.01
CA GLY A 708 -15.97 -15.63 14.06
C GLY A 708 -15.72 -14.20 13.59
N VAL A 709 -15.27 -13.99 12.37
CA VAL A 709 -14.85 -12.65 11.85
C VAL A 709 -16.03 -11.69 11.77
N LYS A 710 -17.18 -12.17 11.28
CA LYS A 710 -18.42 -11.37 11.12
C LYS A 710 -19.35 -11.45 12.32
N SER A 711 -18.99 -12.15 13.37
CA SER A 711 -19.83 -12.40 14.53
C SER A 711 -20.26 -11.11 15.24
N LYS A 712 -21.56 -10.91 15.37
CA LYS A 712 -22.18 -9.77 16.09
C LYS A 712 -22.36 -10.03 17.60
N LEU A 713 -21.92 -11.18 18.11
CA LEU A 713 -22.04 -11.56 19.52
C LEU A 713 -21.38 -10.55 20.46
N ARG A 714 -22.03 -10.26 21.61
CA ARG A 714 -21.60 -9.23 22.58
C ARG A 714 -21.54 -9.80 23.99
N GLY A 715 -20.69 -9.18 24.82
CA GLY A 715 -20.64 -9.36 26.27
C GLY A 715 -20.67 -10.82 26.74
N PRO A 716 -21.51 -11.16 27.73
CA PRO A 716 -21.60 -12.52 28.27
C PRO A 716 -21.99 -13.59 27.25
N THR A 717 -22.92 -13.27 26.31
CA THR A 717 -23.35 -14.18 25.25
C THR A 717 -22.17 -14.56 24.36
N ARG A 718 -21.34 -13.59 23.94
CA ARG A 718 -20.12 -13.85 23.18
C ARG A 718 -19.20 -14.84 23.89
N ARG A 719 -18.92 -14.60 25.16
CA ARG A 719 -18.04 -15.46 25.99
C ARG A 719 -18.61 -16.88 26.05
N ARG A 720 -19.87 -17.02 26.39
CA ARG A 720 -20.54 -18.33 26.55
C ARG A 720 -20.56 -19.11 25.24
N THR A 721 -20.98 -18.48 24.12
CA THR A 721 -21.03 -19.12 22.82
C THR A 721 -19.65 -19.57 22.36
N ASN A 722 -18.63 -18.72 22.47
CA ASN A 722 -17.28 -19.10 22.05
C ASN A 722 -16.67 -20.18 22.96
N GLN A 723 -16.96 -20.16 24.27
CA GLN A 723 -16.53 -21.22 25.20
C GLN A 723 -17.19 -22.55 24.89
N LEU A 724 -18.47 -22.55 24.53
CA LEU A 724 -19.19 -23.73 24.05
C LEU A 724 -18.56 -24.29 22.76
N LEU A 725 -18.42 -23.43 21.76
CA LEU A 725 -17.82 -23.82 20.46
C LEU A 725 -16.44 -24.44 20.63
N MET A 726 -15.63 -23.94 21.55
CA MET A 726 -14.25 -24.41 21.75
C MET A 726 -14.11 -25.51 22.82
N ASN A 727 -15.22 -26.01 23.31
CA ASN A 727 -15.25 -27.08 24.32
C ASN A 727 -14.30 -26.84 25.52
N THR A 728 -14.15 -25.56 25.91
CA THR A 728 -13.17 -25.12 26.93
C THR A 728 -13.75 -25.13 28.33
N VAL A 729 -15.02 -25.49 28.50
CA VAL A 729 -15.71 -25.50 29.78
C VAL A 729 -16.31 -26.87 30.01
N SER A 730 -15.98 -27.47 31.16
CA SER A 730 -16.64 -28.72 31.55
C SER A 730 -18.15 -28.57 31.59
N ALA A 731 -18.89 -29.61 31.27
CA ALA A 731 -20.35 -29.59 31.28
C ALA A 731 -20.92 -29.03 32.62
N GLN A 732 -20.23 -29.27 33.72
CA GLN A 732 -20.60 -28.78 35.06
C GLN A 732 -20.41 -27.25 35.20
N THR A 733 -19.25 -26.72 34.72
CA THR A 733 -18.94 -25.29 34.73
C THR A 733 -19.86 -24.54 33.77
N LEU A 734 -20.22 -25.16 32.66
CA LEU A 734 -21.17 -24.63 31.68
C LEU A 734 -22.58 -24.50 32.28
N LYS A 735 -23.06 -25.53 32.97
CA LYS A 735 -24.32 -25.52 33.71
C LYS A 735 -24.39 -24.39 34.71
N TRP A 736 -23.33 -24.20 35.48
CA TRP A 736 -23.26 -23.16 36.48
C TRP A 736 -23.17 -21.74 35.87
N SER A 737 -22.33 -21.55 34.85
CA SER A 737 -22.14 -20.25 34.21
C SER A 737 -23.33 -19.78 33.40
N LEU A 738 -24.20 -20.70 32.92
CA LEU A 738 -25.42 -20.39 32.19
C LEU A 738 -26.62 -20.23 33.12
N GLY A 739 -26.49 -20.56 34.43
CA GLY A 739 -27.61 -20.59 35.35
C GLY A 739 -28.70 -21.62 35.00
N TRP A 740 -28.33 -22.61 34.21
CA TRP A 740 -29.26 -23.66 33.74
C TRP A 740 -29.31 -24.82 34.72
N ARG A 741 -30.53 -25.26 35.04
CA ARG A 741 -30.72 -26.50 35.76
C ARG A 741 -30.48 -27.68 34.82
N THR A 742 -30.06 -28.81 35.38
CA THR A 742 -29.62 -30.02 34.65
C THR A 742 -30.62 -30.54 33.59
N GLU A 743 -31.88 -30.29 33.82
CA GLU A 743 -32.99 -30.76 32.96
C GLU A 743 -33.22 -29.91 31.69
N GLN A 744 -32.68 -28.70 31.63
CA GLN A 744 -32.86 -27.76 30.50
C GLN A 744 -31.85 -27.94 29.36
N LEU A 745 -30.73 -28.63 29.60
CA LEU A 745 -29.71 -28.86 28.58
C LEU A 745 -30.15 -29.86 27.48
N TRP A 746 -31.07 -30.73 27.83
CA TRP A 746 -31.57 -31.76 26.89
C TRP A 746 -32.73 -31.29 26.02
N GLY A 747 -33.22 -30.10 26.21
CA GLY A 747 -34.34 -29.52 25.51
C GLY A 747 -34.04 -28.46 24.47
N CYS A 748 -32.74 -28.10 24.23
CA CYS A 748 -32.38 -27.13 23.21
C CYS A 748 -32.54 -27.72 21.80
N PRO A 749 -33.44 -27.17 20.95
CA PRO A 749 -33.66 -27.71 19.60
C PRO A 749 -32.40 -27.68 18.73
N THR A 750 -31.46 -26.74 19.01
CA THR A 750 -30.20 -26.56 18.26
C THR A 750 -29.07 -27.48 18.75
N CYS A 751 -29.22 -28.10 19.92
CA CYS A 751 -28.18 -28.96 20.54
C CYS A 751 -28.57 -30.43 20.54
N ARG A 752 -29.66 -30.83 19.86
CA ARG A 752 -30.17 -32.22 19.85
C ARG A 752 -29.21 -33.25 19.25
N ASP A 753 -28.24 -32.81 18.44
CA ASP A 753 -27.30 -33.70 17.77
C ASP A 753 -25.84 -33.62 18.34
N VAL A 754 -25.61 -32.88 19.42
CA VAL A 754 -24.28 -32.84 20.06
C VAL A 754 -24.30 -33.81 21.25
N ASN A 755 -24.18 -35.09 20.95
CA ASN A 755 -23.78 -36.11 21.93
C ASN A 755 -22.29 -36.01 22.18
N SER A 756 -21.88 -35.28 23.24
CA SER A 756 -20.70 -35.61 24.09
C SER A 756 -20.54 -34.55 25.16
#